data_b90122cce9f18a69675d7db1456b2224
#
_entry.id   b90122cce9f18a69675d7db1456b2224
#
_cell.length_a   1.000
_cell.length_b   1.000
_cell.length_c   1.000
_cell.angle_alpha   90.00
_cell.angle_beta   90.00
_cell.angle_gamma   90.00
#
_symmetry.space_group_name_H-M   'P 1'
#
loop_
_entity.id
_entity.type
_entity.pdbx_description
1 polymer ?
#
loop_
_entity_poly.entity_id
_entity_poly.type
_entity_poly.pdbx_seq_one_letter_code
_entity_poly.pdbx_strand_id
1 'polypeptide(L)'
;MVSTNDQALTDVITKLTALNAAGIQTYIVGLGAGVDPSLNPTAAQTLTAMAVAGGTGDYFAATNPTDLTNDLQSILGTILAATQSVASVAVNSTGLSTNSVVYQSQFVTSDVDQDWTGNLFAFNVNSSGVVDTLPADALWAAATTLDAQNWVTGMSPNGRNIATYDPVVNHGIPFEWNPSTTATSGIAPSTATTLGPELTTFTADRNGQDVLNYLRGNKSQEKQNGGQFRNRTHLLGDIVFSNPAYVAGPSANNLTSSYLAFAAAHASRPPVIYVGANDGMLHAFDAVSGIERFAYIPRGVFGNLINLVSPFYNSRHLFFVDGSPQVADVQFSDTTWHSVLFGNEGAGGNSLFAIDVTDPTALNSEGALASAVLWDFVDVDMGLGFANPQLANTSAGTFLFTGNGYDSTNEKPFLYALNPQTGATFFKVDLCAAVPTACNLTVANGLSSAIVVNTSGQSSAFANMVYAGDLQGNLWRIDISNPIPTSWVVSVILQARDSLGNPQPITSAPVATLNPKYPQVAGTMVFVGTGQLLGINDLSNTHTQSIYGVFDPPAGYATPLTRSDLVQQLLSSGTVGTPPVNVATVTSNAVSIPSNKGWYIDLTLNTGERVINPPVIKNGTLIVTSTQPSPNTCAQGGVSYAYFINFATGSSFTTPQFDANGDGAITVAGDTVGSTHIVPLGVELGTGFYAGVTLEHTGVPVLLPPCVGPSCPPPPPSTPPANLGYWCQAGNATCTPRTILGPNTRRISWWEVRQ
;
A
#
# COMPACT_ATOMS: atom_id res chain seq x y z
N MET A 1 -8.11 -31.59 -33.89
CA MET A 1 -8.42 -30.95 -35.19
C MET A 1 -9.92 -31.08 -35.37
N VAL A 2 -10.63 -29.95 -35.32
CA VAL A 2 -12.07 -29.93 -35.65
C VAL A 2 -12.24 -30.28 -37.11
N SER A 3 -13.19 -31.16 -37.42
CA SER A 3 -13.47 -31.53 -38.82
C SER A 3 -13.86 -30.29 -39.63
N THR A 4 -13.14 -29.98 -40.69
CA THR A 4 -13.35 -28.81 -41.56
C THR A 4 -14.64 -28.82 -42.35
N ASN A 5 -15.53 -29.77 -42.13
CA ASN A 5 -16.77 -29.96 -42.86
C ASN A 5 -18.04 -29.47 -42.14
N ASP A 6 -17.92 -28.92 -40.94
CA ASP A 6 -19.06 -28.34 -40.21
C ASP A 6 -19.01 -26.83 -40.29
N GLN A 7 -19.73 -26.25 -41.24
CA GLN A 7 -19.79 -24.81 -41.48
C GLN A 7 -20.39 -24.09 -40.26
N ALA A 8 -21.37 -24.68 -39.56
CA ALA A 8 -22.01 -24.05 -38.45
C ALA A 8 -21.02 -23.90 -37.25
N LEU A 9 -20.21 -24.93 -36.99
CA LEU A 9 -19.18 -24.87 -35.94
C LEU A 9 -18.08 -23.86 -36.32
N THR A 10 -17.66 -23.80 -37.55
CA THR A 10 -16.69 -22.83 -38.06
C THR A 10 -17.20 -21.40 -37.88
N ASP A 11 -18.47 -21.15 -38.18
CA ASP A 11 -19.10 -19.84 -38.01
C ASP A 11 -19.18 -19.43 -36.54
N VAL A 12 -19.53 -20.35 -35.63
CA VAL A 12 -19.53 -20.11 -34.17
C VAL A 12 -18.14 -19.77 -33.68
N ILE A 13 -17.13 -20.55 -34.01
CA ILE A 13 -15.73 -20.29 -33.59
C ILE A 13 -15.26 -18.93 -34.11
N THR A 14 -15.60 -18.59 -35.37
CA THR A 14 -15.26 -17.30 -35.97
C THR A 14 -15.89 -16.14 -35.19
N LYS A 15 -17.15 -16.27 -34.76
CA LYS A 15 -17.84 -15.24 -33.96
C LYS A 15 -17.27 -15.13 -32.58
N LEU A 16 -16.98 -16.24 -31.87
CA LEU A 16 -16.35 -16.26 -30.56
C LEU A 16 -14.97 -15.61 -30.61
N THR A 17 -14.16 -15.93 -31.60
CA THR A 17 -12.85 -15.30 -31.83
C THR A 17 -12.97 -13.79 -32.03
N ALA A 18 -13.97 -13.34 -32.79
CA ALA A 18 -14.22 -11.92 -33.01
C ALA A 18 -14.68 -11.19 -31.72
N LEU A 19 -15.51 -11.84 -30.89
CA LEU A 19 -15.91 -11.32 -29.58
C LEU A 19 -14.71 -11.22 -28.64
N ASN A 20 -13.88 -12.27 -28.57
CA ASN A 20 -12.68 -12.27 -27.75
C ASN A 20 -11.67 -11.19 -28.20
N ALA A 21 -11.49 -11.00 -29.51
CA ALA A 21 -10.68 -9.92 -30.04
C ALA A 21 -11.23 -8.51 -29.72
N ALA A 22 -12.54 -8.41 -29.46
CA ALA A 22 -13.19 -7.18 -28.99
C ALA A 22 -13.18 -7.04 -27.45
N GLY A 23 -12.46 -7.92 -26.72
CA GLY A 23 -12.37 -7.91 -25.26
C GLY A 23 -13.56 -8.56 -24.54
N ILE A 24 -14.44 -9.28 -25.27
CA ILE A 24 -15.62 -9.94 -24.69
C ILE A 24 -15.31 -11.44 -24.54
N GLN A 25 -15.09 -11.89 -23.31
CA GLN A 25 -14.91 -13.31 -22.99
C GLN A 25 -16.24 -14.05 -23.01
N THR A 26 -16.22 -15.30 -23.53
CA THR A 26 -17.42 -16.13 -23.64
C THR A 26 -17.19 -17.46 -22.96
N TYR A 27 -17.89 -17.70 -21.84
CA TYR A 27 -17.85 -18.97 -21.11
C TYR A 27 -18.76 -19.99 -21.76
N ILE A 28 -18.26 -21.22 -21.95
CA ILE A 28 -18.98 -22.34 -22.57
C ILE A 28 -19.35 -23.33 -21.49
N VAL A 29 -20.66 -23.56 -21.29
CA VAL A 29 -21.17 -24.55 -20.35
C VAL A 29 -21.88 -25.66 -21.13
N GLY A 30 -21.35 -26.85 -21.06
CA GLY A 30 -21.99 -28.03 -21.62
C GLY A 30 -22.97 -28.65 -20.61
N LEU A 31 -24.16 -29.05 -21.05
CA LEU A 31 -25.20 -29.57 -20.15
C LEU A 31 -25.53 -31.04 -20.42
N GLY A 32 -25.63 -31.83 -19.36
CA GLY A 32 -26.04 -33.23 -19.35
C GLY A 32 -24.93 -34.22 -19.60
N ALA A 33 -25.20 -35.51 -19.44
CA ALA A 33 -24.21 -36.61 -19.49
C ALA A 33 -23.45 -36.71 -20.84
N GLY A 34 -24.00 -36.16 -21.92
CA GLY A 34 -23.37 -36.16 -23.24
C GLY A 34 -22.18 -35.24 -23.43
N VAL A 35 -21.87 -34.39 -22.42
CA VAL A 35 -20.73 -33.48 -22.45
C VAL A 35 -19.57 -33.93 -21.53
N ASP A 36 -19.73 -35.04 -20.85
CA ASP A 36 -18.67 -35.65 -20.04
C ASP A 36 -17.49 -36.07 -20.93
N PRO A 37 -16.28 -35.54 -20.69
CA PRO A 37 -15.10 -35.87 -21.49
C PRO A 37 -14.76 -37.35 -21.54
N SER A 38 -15.09 -38.11 -20.48
CA SER A 38 -14.84 -39.53 -20.38
C SER A 38 -15.84 -40.37 -21.21
N LEU A 39 -17.06 -39.85 -21.42
CA LEU A 39 -18.13 -40.53 -22.15
C LEU A 39 -18.21 -40.04 -23.60
N ASN A 40 -17.91 -38.80 -23.89
CA ASN A 40 -17.98 -38.23 -25.23
C ASN A 40 -16.79 -37.27 -25.53
N PRO A 41 -15.60 -37.81 -25.81
CA PRO A 41 -14.42 -37.01 -26.11
C PRO A 41 -14.58 -36.05 -27.28
N THR A 42 -15.42 -36.38 -28.28
CA THR A 42 -15.65 -35.54 -29.44
C THR A 42 -16.44 -34.28 -29.10
N ALA A 43 -17.48 -34.42 -28.28
CA ALA A 43 -18.22 -33.25 -27.80
C ALA A 43 -17.34 -32.37 -26.89
N ALA A 44 -16.55 -32.98 -26.01
CA ALA A 44 -15.60 -32.28 -25.18
C ALA A 44 -14.60 -31.44 -25.99
N GLN A 45 -13.96 -32.03 -27.02
CA GLN A 45 -13.04 -31.31 -27.92
C GLN A 45 -13.71 -30.15 -28.63
N THR A 46 -14.97 -30.30 -29.04
CA THR A 46 -15.73 -29.24 -29.72
C THR A 46 -16.00 -28.08 -28.76
N LEU A 47 -16.46 -28.37 -27.53
CA LEU A 47 -16.75 -27.36 -26.51
C LEU A 47 -15.48 -26.65 -26.02
N THR A 48 -14.38 -27.39 -25.84
CA THR A 48 -13.07 -26.80 -25.54
C THR A 48 -12.61 -25.87 -26.68
N ALA A 49 -12.77 -26.26 -27.94
CA ALA A 49 -12.40 -25.38 -29.05
C ALA A 49 -13.23 -24.08 -29.10
N MET A 50 -14.50 -24.14 -28.71
CA MET A 50 -15.36 -22.95 -28.56
C MET A 50 -14.92 -22.10 -27.37
N ALA A 51 -14.58 -22.68 -26.22
CA ALA A 51 -14.10 -21.97 -25.04
C ALA A 51 -12.74 -21.28 -25.31
N VAL A 52 -11.81 -21.95 -25.96
CA VAL A 52 -10.54 -21.35 -26.40
C VAL A 52 -10.77 -20.17 -27.34
N ALA A 53 -11.68 -20.30 -28.31
CA ALA A 53 -12.04 -19.21 -29.22
C ALA A 53 -12.72 -18.04 -28.47
N GLY A 54 -13.49 -18.35 -27.43
CA GLY A 54 -14.14 -17.38 -26.56
C GLY A 54 -13.21 -16.74 -25.49
N GLY A 55 -11.94 -17.17 -25.42
CA GLY A 55 -10.94 -16.57 -24.51
C GLY A 55 -10.95 -17.12 -23.09
N THR A 56 -11.64 -18.25 -22.81
CA THR A 56 -11.78 -18.82 -21.46
C THR A 56 -11.02 -20.13 -21.24
N GLY A 57 -10.36 -20.65 -22.28
CA GLY A 57 -9.43 -21.78 -22.23
C GLY A 57 -10.07 -23.15 -22.26
N ASP A 58 -11.03 -23.46 -21.38
CA ASP A 58 -11.74 -24.73 -21.35
C ASP A 58 -13.24 -24.50 -21.11
N TYR A 59 -14.06 -25.54 -21.34
CA TYR A 59 -15.49 -25.49 -21.08
C TYR A 59 -15.84 -26.14 -19.73
N PHE A 60 -16.99 -25.78 -19.20
CA PHE A 60 -17.57 -26.35 -17.98
C PHE A 60 -18.50 -27.51 -18.32
N ALA A 61 -18.26 -28.67 -17.74
CA ALA A 61 -19.00 -29.91 -18.04
C ALA A 61 -20.06 -30.21 -16.96
N ALA A 62 -21.20 -29.53 -17.00
CA ALA A 62 -22.29 -29.72 -16.05
C ALA A 62 -23.09 -30.99 -16.37
N THR A 63 -22.68 -32.13 -15.84
CA THR A 63 -23.32 -33.43 -16.07
C THR A 63 -24.60 -33.63 -15.29
N ASN A 64 -24.78 -32.88 -14.20
CA ASN A 64 -25.96 -32.92 -13.32
C ASN A 64 -26.25 -31.49 -12.77
N PRO A 65 -27.40 -31.24 -12.10
CA PRO A 65 -27.75 -29.93 -11.59
C PRO A 65 -26.79 -29.35 -10.55
N THR A 66 -26.09 -30.18 -9.77
CA THR A 66 -25.10 -29.72 -8.80
C THR A 66 -23.84 -29.21 -9.51
N ASP A 67 -23.37 -29.92 -10.54
CA ASP A 67 -22.25 -29.45 -11.38
C ASP A 67 -22.58 -28.12 -12.02
N LEU A 68 -23.77 -27.97 -12.58
CA LEU A 68 -24.22 -26.70 -13.18
C LEU A 68 -24.18 -25.55 -12.16
N THR A 69 -24.61 -25.79 -10.92
CA THR A 69 -24.58 -24.79 -9.86
C THR A 69 -23.11 -24.42 -9.51
N ASN A 70 -22.25 -25.39 -9.36
CA ASN A 70 -20.83 -25.21 -9.06
C ASN A 70 -20.10 -24.47 -10.22
N ASP A 71 -20.37 -24.88 -11.45
CA ASP A 71 -19.78 -24.27 -12.65
C ASP A 71 -20.20 -22.81 -12.80
N LEU A 72 -21.49 -22.50 -12.58
CA LEU A 72 -21.99 -21.12 -12.62
C LEU A 72 -21.40 -20.27 -11.47
N GLN A 73 -21.25 -20.83 -10.27
CA GLN A 73 -20.57 -20.16 -9.16
C GLN A 73 -19.09 -19.89 -9.48
N SER A 74 -18.40 -20.87 -10.09
CA SER A 74 -17.00 -20.71 -10.53
C SER A 74 -16.87 -19.62 -11.59
N ILE A 75 -17.74 -19.60 -12.61
CA ILE A 75 -17.78 -18.57 -13.66
C ILE A 75 -18.04 -17.19 -13.03
N LEU A 76 -19.05 -17.06 -12.17
CA LEU A 76 -19.35 -15.82 -11.46
C LEU A 76 -18.19 -15.39 -10.56
N GLY A 77 -17.55 -16.33 -9.86
CA GLY A 77 -16.34 -16.07 -9.08
C GLY A 77 -15.20 -15.53 -9.94
N THR A 78 -14.98 -16.10 -11.12
CA THR A 78 -13.96 -15.64 -12.07
C THR A 78 -14.28 -14.23 -12.61
N ILE A 79 -15.55 -13.97 -12.95
CA ILE A 79 -15.99 -12.65 -13.41
C ILE A 79 -15.87 -11.62 -12.29
N LEU A 80 -16.28 -11.95 -11.07
CA LEU A 80 -16.14 -11.08 -9.90
C LEU A 80 -14.66 -10.80 -9.60
N ALA A 81 -13.80 -11.82 -9.63
CA ALA A 81 -12.36 -11.66 -9.47
C ALA A 81 -11.75 -10.73 -10.54
N ALA A 82 -12.24 -10.80 -11.79
CA ALA A 82 -11.80 -9.92 -12.86
C ALA A 82 -12.31 -8.47 -12.74
N THR A 83 -13.38 -8.24 -11.98
CA THR A 83 -13.96 -6.89 -11.75
C THR A 83 -13.56 -6.28 -10.41
N GLN A 84 -12.94 -7.05 -9.51
CA GLN A 84 -12.46 -6.57 -8.22
C GLN A 84 -11.10 -5.90 -8.34
N SER A 85 -10.94 -4.77 -7.66
CA SER A 85 -9.67 -4.04 -7.59
C SER A 85 -8.94 -4.43 -6.31
N VAL A 86 -7.68 -4.90 -6.46
CA VAL A 86 -6.79 -5.16 -5.32
C VAL A 86 -6.09 -3.88 -4.94
N ALA A 87 -6.23 -3.45 -3.69
CA ALA A 87 -5.60 -2.23 -3.20
C ALA A 87 -4.20 -2.48 -2.65
N SER A 88 -4.01 -3.50 -1.81
CA SER A 88 -2.71 -3.78 -1.20
C SER A 88 -2.66 -5.15 -0.52
N VAL A 89 -1.44 -5.56 -0.13
CA VAL A 89 -1.17 -6.85 0.51
C VAL A 89 -0.30 -6.64 1.75
N ALA A 90 -0.68 -7.28 2.86
CA ALA A 90 0.17 -7.46 4.03
C ALA A 90 0.47 -8.95 4.25
N VAL A 91 1.58 -9.25 4.91
CA VAL A 91 1.99 -10.62 5.24
C VAL A 91 2.27 -10.78 6.72
N ASN A 92 2.03 -11.97 7.27
CA ASN A 92 2.24 -12.25 8.69
C ASN A 92 3.70 -12.58 9.05
N SER A 93 4.63 -12.50 8.09
CA SER A 93 6.02 -12.91 8.29
C SER A 93 6.95 -12.10 7.38
N THR A 94 8.17 -11.85 7.84
CA THR A 94 9.25 -11.29 7.02
C THR A 94 9.84 -12.27 6.02
N GLY A 95 9.30 -13.49 5.96
CA GLY A 95 9.63 -14.53 4.99
C GLY A 95 8.45 -15.47 4.83
N LEU A 96 7.97 -15.69 3.61
CA LEU A 96 6.95 -16.67 3.34
C LEU A 96 7.51 -18.08 3.55
N SER A 97 6.86 -18.83 4.40
CA SER A 97 7.02 -20.26 4.52
C SER A 97 5.68 -20.92 4.23
N THR A 98 5.67 -22.20 3.97
CA THR A 98 4.45 -23.01 3.98
C THR A 98 3.67 -22.70 5.26
N ASN A 99 2.39 -22.31 5.13
CA ASN A 99 1.49 -21.82 6.18
C ASN A 99 1.67 -20.33 6.59
N SER A 100 2.43 -19.51 5.86
CA SER A 100 2.30 -18.06 5.98
C SER A 100 0.92 -17.63 5.50
N VAL A 101 0.39 -16.55 6.07
CA VAL A 101 -0.89 -15.97 5.67
C VAL A 101 -0.64 -14.63 5.00
N VAL A 102 -1.25 -14.44 3.85
CA VAL A 102 -1.26 -13.19 3.09
C VAL A 102 -2.62 -12.52 3.30
N TYR A 103 -2.62 -11.26 3.68
CA TYR A 103 -3.82 -10.46 3.86
C TYR A 103 -3.93 -9.48 2.71
N GLN A 104 -5.01 -9.59 1.94
CA GLN A 104 -5.20 -8.80 0.73
C GLN A 104 -6.47 -7.97 0.82
N SER A 105 -6.33 -6.65 0.73
CA SER A 105 -7.46 -5.74 0.59
C SER A 105 -7.93 -5.68 -0.86
N GLN A 106 -9.25 -5.64 -1.03
CA GLN A 106 -9.90 -5.52 -2.32
C GLN A 106 -11.06 -4.54 -2.23
N PHE A 107 -11.39 -3.89 -3.34
CA PHE A 107 -12.59 -3.07 -3.45
C PHE A 107 -13.31 -3.34 -4.77
N VAL A 108 -14.61 -3.09 -4.74
CA VAL A 108 -15.48 -3.15 -5.92
C VAL A 108 -16.05 -1.76 -6.12
N THR A 109 -15.90 -1.24 -7.34
CA THR A 109 -16.48 0.04 -7.72
C THR A 109 -17.97 -0.11 -7.99
N SER A 110 -18.73 0.93 -7.68
CA SER A 110 -20.17 0.96 -8.00
C SER A 110 -20.41 0.80 -9.49
N ASP A 111 -21.22 -0.18 -9.84
CA ASP A 111 -21.90 -0.26 -11.13
C ASP A 111 -23.37 0.19 -10.94
N VAL A 112 -24.17 0.22 -12.02
CA VAL A 112 -25.52 0.83 -12.04
C VAL A 112 -26.43 0.37 -10.88
N ASP A 113 -26.22 -0.83 -10.34
CA ASP A 113 -27.00 -1.42 -9.26
C ASP A 113 -26.18 -1.87 -8.03
N GLN A 114 -24.86 -1.61 -7.99
CA GLN A 114 -23.98 -2.04 -6.91
C GLN A 114 -23.42 -0.83 -6.16
N ASP A 115 -23.21 -0.98 -4.86
CA ASP A 115 -22.54 0.04 -4.05
C ASP A 115 -21.03 -0.18 -4.01
N TRP A 116 -20.28 0.86 -3.66
CA TRP A 116 -18.87 0.77 -3.36
C TRP A 116 -18.67 -0.10 -2.12
N THR A 117 -17.93 -1.19 -2.27
CA THR A 117 -17.68 -2.14 -1.18
C THR A 117 -16.22 -2.54 -1.14
N GLY A 118 -15.73 -2.90 0.04
CA GLY A 118 -14.41 -3.45 0.25
C GLY A 118 -14.43 -4.82 0.88
N ASN A 119 -13.28 -5.47 0.83
CA ASN A 119 -13.03 -6.66 1.59
C ASN A 119 -11.53 -6.73 1.99
N LEU A 120 -11.29 -7.48 3.04
CA LEU A 120 -9.95 -7.92 3.41
C LEU A 120 -10.00 -9.45 3.51
N PHE A 121 -9.21 -10.11 2.69
CA PHE A 121 -9.11 -11.57 2.66
C PHE A 121 -7.84 -12.04 3.32
N ALA A 122 -7.88 -13.22 3.92
CA ALA A 122 -6.70 -13.96 4.36
C ALA A 122 -6.53 -15.21 3.50
N PHE A 123 -5.36 -15.39 2.92
CA PHE A 123 -5.03 -16.53 2.06
C PHE A 123 -3.81 -17.28 2.60
N ASN A 124 -3.82 -18.60 2.47
CA ASN A 124 -2.63 -19.41 2.74
C ASN A 124 -1.63 -19.34 1.60
N VAL A 125 -0.35 -19.38 1.95
CA VAL A 125 0.72 -19.68 1.00
C VAL A 125 0.84 -21.21 0.91
N ASN A 126 0.68 -21.76 -0.28
CA ASN A 126 0.77 -23.20 -0.51
C ASN A 126 2.23 -23.70 -0.45
N SER A 127 2.41 -25.02 -0.53
CA SER A 127 3.74 -25.66 -0.46
C SER A 127 4.70 -25.27 -1.60
N SER A 128 4.17 -24.71 -2.68
CA SER A 128 4.96 -24.20 -3.82
C SER A 128 5.29 -22.70 -3.69
N GLY A 129 4.91 -22.06 -2.58
CA GLY A 129 5.08 -20.62 -2.38
C GLY A 129 4.08 -19.75 -3.17
N VAL A 130 3.03 -20.36 -3.73
CA VAL A 130 1.98 -19.64 -4.48
C VAL A 130 0.83 -19.31 -3.54
N VAL A 131 0.31 -18.10 -3.64
CA VAL A 131 -0.92 -17.65 -2.97
C VAL A 131 -2.07 -17.82 -3.96
N ASP A 132 -3.05 -18.64 -3.61
CA ASP A 132 -4.29 -18.70 -4.35
C ASP A 132 -5.22 -17.59 -3.85
N THR A 133 -5.43 -16.57 -4.69
CA THR A 133 -6.15 -15.34 -4.32
C THR A 133 -7.60 -15.32 -4.77
N LEU A 134 -8.16 -16.47 -5.15
CA LEU A 134 -9.59 -16.55 -5.41
C LEU A 134 -10.38 -16.36 -4.10
N PRO A 135 -11.40 -15.50 -4.05
CA PRO A 135 -12.18 -15.28 -2.84
C PRO A 135 -12.75 -16.55 -2.20
N ALA A 136 -13.02 -17.59 -3.00
CA ALA A 136 -13.49 -18.89 -2.52
C ALA A 136 -12.44 -19.68 -1.71
N ASP A 137 -11.15 -19.37 -1.90
CA ASP A 137 -10.04 -20.06 -1.23
C ASP A 137 -9.53 -19.28 0.00
N ALA A 138 -10.18 -18.14 0.31
CA ALA A 138 -9.85 -17.36 1.48
C ALA A 138 -10.16 -18.12 2.78
N LEU A 139 -9.26 -18.03 3.75
CA LEU A 139 -9.48 -18.52 5.11
C LEU A 139 -10.64 -17.78 5.77
N TRP A 140 -10.74 -16.49 5.51
CA TRP A 140 -11.84 -15.62 5.91
C TRP A 140 -11.90 -14.37 5.04
N ALA A 141 -13.07 -13.72 5.07
CA ALA A 141 -13.37 -12.47 4.37
C ALA A 141 -13.98 -11.49 5.37
N ALA A 142 -13.32 -10.34 5.59
CA ALA A 142 -13.71 -9.37 6.61
C ALA A 142 -15.12 -8.79 6.40
N ALA A 143 -15.53 -8.55 5.15
CA ALA A 143 -16.88 -8.06 4.86
C ALA A 143 -17.95 -9.04 5.37
N THR A 144 -17.74 -10.34 5.16
CA THR A 144 -18.68 -11.39 5.62
C THR A 144 -18.71 -11.50 7.14
N THR A 145 -17.53 -11.49 7.79
CA THR A 145 -17.46 -11.58 9.25
C THR A 145 -18.06 -10.35 9.92
N LEU A 146 -17.83 -9.15 9.34
CA LEU A 146 -18.39 -7.88 9.85
C LEU A 146 -19.91 -7.82 9.70
N ASP A 147 -20.46 -8.26 8.57
CA ASP A 147 -21.93 -8.34 8.35
C ASP A 147 -22.61 -9.28 9.34
N ALA A 148 -21.92 -10.29 9.84
CA ALA A 148 -22.43 -11.22 10.83
C ALA A 148 -22.37 -10.66 12.27
N GLN A 149 -21.61 -9.60 12.53
CA GLN A 149 -21.55 -8.97 13.85
C GLN A 149 -22.77 -8.11 14.15
N ASN A 150 -23.16 -8.06 15.42
CA ASN A 150 -24.25 -7.19 15.85
C ASN A 150 -23.74 -5.74 15.92
N TRP A 151 -24.44 -4.80 15.30
CA TRP A 151 -24.11 -3.38 15.34
C TRP A 151 -24.23 -2.74 16.74
N VAL A 152 -24.93 -3.40 17.70
CA VAL A 152 -25.13 -2.90 19.06
C VAL A 152 -23.86 -3.12 19.90
N THR A 153 -23.56 -2.12 20.74
CA THR A 153 -22.43 -2.12 21.69
C THR A 153 -22.47 -3.27 22.69
N GLY A 154 -21.30 -3.74 23.08
CA GLY A 154 -21.10 -4.55 24.29
C GLY A 154 -21.61 -5.99 24.23
N MET A 155 -22.11 -6.46 23.11
CA MET A 155 -22.50 -7.85 22.90
C MET A 155 -21.30 -8.72 22.49
N SER A 156 -20.29 -8.80 23.36
CA SER A 156 -19.14 -9.71 23.15
C SER A 156 -19.63 -11.17 23.08
N PRO A 157 -19.15 -12.01 22.12
CA PRO A 157 -18.11 -11.75 21.13
C PRO A 157 -18.61 -11.14 19.81
N ASN A 158 -19.89 -10.83 19.66
CA ASN A 158 -20.52 -10.52 18.39
C ASN A 158 -20.93 -9.06 18.22
N GLY A 159 -20.70 -8.19 19.21
CA GLY A 159 -20.98 -6.75 19.12
C GLY A 159 -19.81 -5.95 18.55
N ARG A 160 -20.10 -4.76 17.98
CA ARG A 160 -19.09 -3.85 17.49
C ARG A 160 -18.65 -2.87 18.58
N ASN A 161 -17.35 -2.72 18.79
CA ASN A 161 -16.75 -1.71 19.65
C ASN A 161 -16.23 -0.57 18.78
N ILE A 162 -16.85 0.61 18.85
CA ILE A 162 -16.45 1.75 18.02
C ILE A 162 -16.19 2.95 18.92
N ALA A 163 -15.04 3.60 18.73
CA ALA A 163 -14.69 4.84 19.42
C ALA A 163 -14.41 5.97 18.42
N THR A 164 -14.41 7.17 18.94
CA THR A 164 -13.99 8.39 18.24
C THR A 164 -13.31 9.33 19.23
N TYR A 165 -13.03 10.56 18.83
CA TYR A 165 -12.39 11.56 19.66
C TYR A 165 -13.27 12.80 19.86
N ASP A 166 -13.38 13.26 21.09
CA ASP A 166 -14.05 14.51 21.41
C ASP A 166 -13.03 15.63 21.65
N PRO A 167 -12.93 16.63 20.75
CA PRO A 167 -11.98 17.72 20.90
C PRO A 167 -12.28 18.67 22.05
N VAL A 168 -13.48 18.65 22.62
CA VAL A 168 -13.87 19.52 23.76
C VAL A 168 -13.30 19.00 25.06
N VAL A 169 -13.41 17.68 25.28
CA VAL A 169 -12.85 17.01 26.46
C VAL A 169 -11.43 16.48 26.21
N ASN A 170 -10.99 16.53 24.98
CA ASN A 170 -9.63 16.18 24.52
C ASN A 170 -9.22 14.75 24.87
N HIS A 171 -10.14 13.81 24.65
CA HIS A 171 -9.90 12.37 24.79
C HIS A 171 -10.84 11.53 23.91
N GLY A 172 -10.56 10.23 23.81
CA GLY A 172 -11.42 9.27 23.11
C GLY A 172 -12.75 9.08 23.86
N ILE A 173 -13.83 8.91 23.09
CA ILE A 173 -15.16 8.61 23.58
C ILE A 173 -15.76 7.45 22.78
N PRO A 174 -16.71 6.66 23.38
CA PRO A 174 -17.54 5.72 22.64
C PRO A 174 -18.29 6.40 21.50
N PHE A 175 -18.39 5.72 20.34
CA PHE A 175 -19.21 6.19 19.23
C PHE A 175 -20.66 5.75 19.42
N GLU A 176 -21.32 6.29 20.44
CA GLU A 176 -22.69 6.01 20.82
C GLU A 176 -23.53 7.28 20.89
N TRP A 177 -24.83 7.12 20.64
CA TRP A 177 -25.78 8.22 20.82
C TRP A 177 -26.10 8.40 22.29
N ASN A 178 -25.72 9.53 22.86
CA ASN A 178 -26.08 9.89 24.24
C ASN A 178 -27.04 11.09 24.24
N PRO A 179 -28.31 10.90 24.67
CA PRO A 179 -29.29 11.98 24.77
C PRO A 179 -29.03 12.92 25.95
N SER A 180 -28.10 12.58 26.86
CA SER A 180 -27.74 13.38 28.02
C SER A 180 -26.67 14.41 27.66
N THR A 181 -26.82 15.65 28.11
CA THR A 181 -25.91 16.77 27.86
C THR A 181 -24.59 16.70 28.62
N THR A 182 -24.30 15.62 29.32
CA THR A 182 -23.02 15.39 30.01
C THR A 182 -22.12 14.48 29.18
N ALA A 183 -21.08 15.08 28.63
CA ALA A 183 -20.18 14.57 27.60
C ALA A 183 -19.22 13.43 28.03
N THR A 184 -19.59 12.51 28.88
CA THR A 184 -18.67 11.49 29.40
C THR A 184 -18.94 10.07 28.93
N SER A 185 -19.98 9.84 28.11
CA SER A 185 -20.28 8.51 27.59
C SER A 185 -21.10 8.57 26.28
N GLY A 186 -20.44 8.82 25.16
CA GLY A 186 -21.04 8.84 23.84
C GLY A 186 -21.25 10.23 23.23
N ILE A 187 -21.59 10.29 21.94
CA ILE A 187 -21.81 11.54 21.22
C ILE A 187 -23.16 12.13 21.65
N ALA A 188 -23.12 13.22 22.44
CA ALA A 188 -24.31 13.97 22.83
C ALA A 188 -24.96 14.65 21.62
N PRO A 189 -26.30 14.96 21.65
CA PRO A 189 -26.97 15.72 20.58
C PRO A 189 -26.27 17.05 20.26
N SER A 190 -25.63 17.69 21.25
CA SER A 190 -24.79 18.89 21.04
C SER A 190 -23.45 18.60 20.39
N THR A 191 -22.95 17.37 20.47
CA THR A 191 -21.74 16.89 19.80
C THR A 191 -22.09 16.30 18.42
N ALA A 192 -23.33 15.84 18.24
CA ALA A 192 -23.86 15.59 16.89
C ALA A 192 -23.91 16.87 16.04
N THR A 193 -23.99 18.06 16.68
CA THR A 193 -23.74 19.34 15.99
C THR A 193 -22.28 19.60 15.68
N THR A 194 -21.35 18.92 16.33
CA THR A 194 -19.90 18.96 16.03
C THR A 194 -19.48 17.87 15.03
N LEU A 195 -20.30 16.85 14.79
CA LEU A 195 -20.20 15.96 13.62
C LEU A 195 -20.56 16.67 12.31
N GLY A 196 -20.71 17.99 12.38
CA GLY A 196 -21.05 18.91 11.32
C GLY A 196 -22.51 19.35 11.38
N PRO A 197 -22.79 20.61 11.05
CA PRO A 197 -24.16 21.12 10.89
C PRO A 197 -24.96 20.25 9.92
N GLU A 198 -24.33 19.48 9.09
CA GLU A 198 -24.90 18.58 8.11
C GLU A 198 -25.58 17.35 8.72
N LEU A 199 -25.14 16.81 9.86
CA LEU A 199 -25.89 15.77 10.60
C LEU A 199 -27.22 16.31 11.15
N THR A 200 -27.31 17.62 11.36
CA THR A 200 -28.53 18.29 11.84
C THR A 200 -29.37 18.93 10.72
N THR A 201 -28.75 19.27 9.58
CA THR A 201 -29.38 19.95 8.45
C THR A 201 -29.85 19.01 7.34
N PHE A 202 -29.57 17.73 7.43
CA PHE A 202 -30.06 16.76 6.45
C PHE A 202 -31.54 16.49 6.66
N THR A 203 -32.35 17.52 6.40
CA THR A 203 -33.83 17.59 6.44
C THR A 203 -34.46 17.30 7.80
N ALA A 204 -35.58 17.99 8.11
CA ALA A 204 -36.38 17.85 9.29
C ALA A 204 -36.87 16.40 9.61
N ASP A 205 -36.61 15.45 8.72
CA ASP A 205 -37.04 14.07 8.77
C ASP A 205 -35.95 13.05 9.15
N ARG A 206 -34.69 13.48 9.40
CA ARG A 206 -33.59 12.55 9.71
C ARG A 206 -32.99 12.83 11.07
N ASN A 207 -33.21 11.89 11.97
CA ASN A 207 -32.66 11.90 13.32
C ASN A 207 -31.14 11.58 13.29
N GLY A 208 -30.31 12.40 13.90
CA GLY A 208 -28.87 12.15 14.02
C GLY A 208 -28.51 10.81 14.66
N GLN A 209 -29.39 10.30 15.56
CA GLN A 209 -29.24 8.96 16.11
C GLN A 209 -29.38 7.86 15.05
N ASP A 210 -30.27 8.01 14.08
CA ASP A 210 -30.43 7.03 12.99
C ASP A 210 -29.21 7.03 12.08
N VAL A 211 -28.64 8.21 11.82
CA VAL A 211 -27.37 8.32 11.06
C VAL A 211 -26.22 7.62 11.80
N LEU A 212 -26.06 7.90 13.08
CA LEU A 212 -25.04 7.25 13.90
C LEU A 212 -25.23 5.73 13.94
N ASN A 213 -26.46 5.27 14.15
CA ASN A 213 -26.78 3.84 14.15
C ASN A 213 -26.52 3.18 12.79
N TYR A 214 -26.82 3.90 11.69
CA TYR A 214 -26.49 3.43 10.34
C TYR A 214 -24.97 3.27 10.17
N LEU A 215 -24.17 4.26 10.56
CA LEU A 215 -22.70 4.17 10.51
C LEU A 215 -22.18 2.99 11.34
N ARG A 216 -22.79 2.71 12.48
CA ARG A 216 -22.48 1.53 13.30
C ARG A 216 -22.83 0.20 12.63
N GLY A 217 -23.70 0.19 11.62
CA GLY A 217 -24.10 -1.02 10.90
C GLY A 217 -25.61 -1.34 10.93
N ASN A 218 -26.45 -0.51 11.56
CA ASN A 218 -27.88 -0.72 11.55
C ASN A 218 -28.44 -0.50 10.13
N LYS A 219 -29.08 -1.53 9.57
CA LYS A 219 -29.68 -1.50 8.23
C LYS A 219 -31.17 -1.09 8.23
N SER A 220 -31.78 -0.80 9.39
CA SER A 220 -33.24 -0.55 9.49
C SER A 220 -33.72 0.69 8.69
N GLN A 221 -32.84 1.69 8.53
CA GLN A 221 -33.15 2.90 7.78
C GLN A 221 -32.73 2.82 6.29
N GLU A 222 -32.23 1.70 5.82
CA GLU A 222 -31.94 1.50 4.40
C GLU A 222 -33.24 1.40 3.58
N LYS A 223 -33.23 1.89 2.34
CA LYS A 223 -34.39 1.89 1.44
C LYS A 223 -35.01 0.50 1.27
N GLN A 224 -34.18 -0.53 1.18
CA GLN A 224 -34.62 -1.93 1.06
C GLN A 224 -35.41 -2.41 2.29
N ASN A 225 -35.25 -1.75 3.44
CA ASN A 225 -35.95 -2.05 4.70
C ASN A 225 -37.05 -1.02 5.03
N GLY A 226 -37.42 -0.18 4.05
CA GLY A 226 -38.47 0.83 4.19
C GLY A 226 -38.00 2.18 4.72
N GLY A 227 -36.70 2.38 4.93
CA GLY A 227 -36.11 3.66 5.33
C GLY A 227 -35.78 4.57 4.14
N GLN A 228 -34.87 5.54 4.37
CA GLN A 228 -34.49 6.55 3.37
C GLN A 228 -32.99 6.55 3.04
N PHE A 229 -32.19 5.78 3.79
CA PHE A 229 -30.76 5.76 3.63
C PHE A 229 -30.32 4.83 2.48
N ARG A 230 -29.07 5.00 2.04
CA ARG A 230 -28.42 4.15 1.02
C ARG A 230 -28.51 2.67 1.43
N ASN A 231 -28.80 1.81 0.48
CA ASN A 231 -28.62 0.37 0.66
C ASN A 231 -27.13 0.04 0.65
N ARG A 232 -26.71 -0.88 1.51
CA ARG A 232 -25.35 -1.41 1.53
C ARG A 232 -25.39 -2.93 1.29
N THR A 233 -24.54 -3.39 0.39
CA THR A 233 -24.30 -4.82 0.18
C THR A 233 -23.56 -5.38 1.38
N HIS A 234 -22.46 -4.70 1.77
CA HIS A 234 -21.65 -5.00 2.95
C HIS A 234 -21.53 -3.76 3.85
N LEU A 235 -21.23 -4.00 5.14
CA LEU A 235 -20.97 -2.92 6.09
C LEU A 235 -19.57 -2.31 5.85
N LEU A 236 -18.59 -3.14 5.46
CA LEU A 236 -17.22 -2.71 5.19
C LEU A 236 -17.17 -1.89 3.90
N GLY A 237 -16.69 -0.65 4.02
CA GLY A 237 -16.45 0.23 2.88
C GLY A 237 -15.30 -0.22 2.02
N ASP A 238 -15.18 0.36 0.83
CA ASP A 238 -14.07 0.12 -0.07
C ASP A 238 -12.73 0.51 0.56
N ILE A 239 -11.71 -0.33 0.34
CA ILE A 239 -10.33 -0.14 0.82
C ILE A 239 -9.47 0.13 -0.41
N VAL A 240 -9.10 1.41 -0.67
CA VAL A 240 -8.45 1.80 -1.92
C VAL A 240 -6.95 1.98 -1.73
N PHE A 241 -6.49 2.90 -0.87
CA PHE A 241 -5.06 3.20 -0.67
C PHE A 241 -4.53 2.76 0.70
N SER A 242 -5.41 2.36 1.63
CA SER A 242 -4.98 1.87 2.93
C SER A 242 -4.30 0.51 2.82
N ASN A 243 -3.02 0.45 3.14
CA ASN A 243 -2.27 -0.81 3.24
C ASN A 243 -2.57 -1.47 4.59
N PRO A 244 -3.01 -2.73 4.64
CA PRO A 244 -3.21 -3.43 5.90
C PRO A 244 -1.90 -3.55 6.69
N ALA A 245 -1.95 -3.33 8.01
CA ALA A 245 -0.82 -3.51 8.91
C ALA A 245 -1.03 -4.72 9.81
N TYR A 246 -0.23 -5.76 9.62
CA TYR A 246 -0.20 -6.93 10.51
C TYR A 246 0.63 -6.66 11.75
N VAL A 247 0.06 -6.84 12.92
CA VAL A 247 0.70 -6.61 14.22
C VAL A 247 0.53 -7.81 15.13
N ALA A 248 1.63 -8.48 15.43
CA ALA A 248 1.75 -9.56 16.40
C ALA A 248 2.56 -9.10 17.63
N GLY A 249 3.21 -10.01 18.32
CA GLY A 249 4.11 -9.67 19.42
C GLY A 249 5.21 -8.70 19.01
N PRO A 250 5.72 -7.85 19.93
CA PRO A 250 6.78 -6.89 19.63
C PRO A 250 8.03 -7.58 19.07
N SER A 251 8.69 -6.96 18.11
CA SER A 251 9.94 -7.48 17.54
C SER A 251 11.11 -7.16 18.46
N ALA A 252 12.07 -8.09 18.64
CA ALA A 252 13.24 -7.88 19.48
C ALA A 252 14.30 -6.95 18.86
N ASN A 253 13.88 -5.85 18.22
CA ASN A 253 14.76 -4.93 17.49
C ASN A 253 15.49 -3.93 18.41
N ASN A 254 15.02 -3.74 19.64
CA ASN A 254 15.67 -2.90 20.65
C ASN A 254 16.29 -3.81 21.72
N LEU A 255 17.57 -3.59 22.03
CA LEU A 255 18.34 -4.43 22.96
C LEU A 255 18.40 -3.87 24.39
N THR A 256 17.64 -2.82 24.72
CA THR A 256 17.54 -2.35 26.10
C THR A 256 16.81 -3.37 26.96
N SER A 257 17.25 -3.54 28.20
CA SER A 257 16.66 -4.54 29.13
C SER A 257 15.16 -4.31 29.36
N SER A 258 14.74 -3.03 29.45
CA SER A 258 13.32 -2.67 29.60
C SER A 258 12.48 -3.07 28.38
N TYR A 259 12.99 -2.85 27.15
CA TYR A 259 12.28 -3.27 25.96
C TYR A 259 12.24 -4.79 25.80
N LEU A 260 13.33 -5.48 26.09
CA LEU A 260 13.36 -6.95 26.03
C LEU A 260 12.35 -7.58 27.01
N ALA A 261 12.20 -6.97 28.21
CA ALA A 261 11.18 -7.40 29.15
C ALA A 261 9.75 -7.15 28.61
N PHE A 262 9.50 -5.99 28.01
CA PHE A 262 8.24 -5.67 27.34
C PHE A 262 7.94 -6.68 26.20
N ALA A 263 8.91 -6.91 25.31
CA ALA A 263 8.74 -7.84 24.22
C ALA A 263 8.46 -9.27 24.69
N ALA A 264 9.12 -9.72 25.74
CA ALA A 264 8.87 -11.03 26.36
C ALA A 264 7.46 -11.12 26.97
N ALA A 265 7.00 -10.06 27.64
CA ALA A 265 5.67 -10.00 28.24
C ALA A 265 4.54 -10.07 27.21
N HIS A 266 4.78 -9.52 26.01
CA HIS A 266 3.79 -9.46 24.91
C HIS A 266 4.10 -10.40 23.74
N ALA A 267 5.00 -11.38 23.91
CA ALA A 267 5.40 -12.31 22.86
C ALA A 267 4.23 -13.16 22.32
N SER A 268 3.22 -13.43 23.13
CA SER A 268 2.01 -14.18 22.79
C SER A 268 0.79 -13.31 22.49
N ARG A 269 0.98 -12.01 22.25
CA ARG A 269 -0.09 -11.08 21.87
C ARG A 269 -0.85 -11.59 20.64
N PRO A 270 -2.19 -11.70 20.70
CA PRO A 270 -2.98 -12.09 19.53
C PRO A 270 -2.71 -11.15 18.35
N PRO A 271 -2.47 -11.69 17.15
CA PRO A 271 -2.22 -10.87 15.98
C PRO A 271 -3.48 -10.15 15.50
N VAL A 272 -3.32 -8.90 15.09
CA VAL A 272 -4.39 -8.03 14.59
C VAL A 272 -3.97 -7.42 13.25
N ILE A 273 -4.91 -7.28 12.33
CA ILE A 273 -4.76 -6.52 11.10
C ILE A 273 -5.49 -5.19 11.27
N TYR A 274 -4.77 -4.10 11.09
CA TYR A 274 -5.33 -2.75 11.05
C TYR A 274 -5.43 -2.26 9.62
N VAL A 275 -6.56 -1.69 9.23
CA VAL A 275 -6.79 -1.16 7.87
C VAL A 275 -7.85 -0.07 7.91
N GLY A 276 -7.66 0.99 7.14
CA GLY A 276 -8.67 2.02 6.94
C GLY A 276 -9.63 1.66 5.82
N ALA A 277 -10.88 2.14 5.90
CA ALA A 277 -11.89 1.95 4.87
C ALA A 277 -12.74 3.21 4.64
N ASN A 278 -13.36 3.26 3.47
CA ASN A 278 -14.19 4.41 3.07
C ASN A 278 -15.63 4.37 3.62
N ASP A 279 -15.88 3.56 4.64
CA ASP A 279 -17.06 3.67 5.50
C ASP A 279 -16.88 4.63 6.68
N GLY A 280 -15.70 5.30 6.75
CA GLY A 280 -15.37 6.29 7.76
C GLY A 280 -14.54 5.76 8.93
N MET A 281 -14.03 4.54 8.86
CA MET A 281 -13.40 3.87 10.01
C MET A 281 -12.01 3.31 9.70
N LEU A 282 -11.14 3.36 10.71
CA LEU A 282 -10.04 2.42 10.85
C LEU A 282 -10.60 1.15 11.52
N HIS A 283 -10.38 -0.01 10.92
CA HIS A 283 -10.78 -1.30 11.46
C HIS A 283 -9.60 -2.07 12.04
N ALA A 284 -9.85 -2.82 13.10
CA ALA A 284 -8.92 -3.77 13.70
C ALA A 284 -9.53 -5.18 13.63
N PHE A 285 -9.06 -6.01 12.71
CA PHE A 285 -9.53 -7.38 12.56
C PHE A 285 -8.61 -8.36 13.26
N ASP A 286 -9.18 -9.34 13.93
CA ASP A 286 -8.45 -10.51 14.42
C ASP A 286 -7.82 -11.24 13.22
N ALA A 287 -6.51 -11.37 13.21
CA ALA A 287 -5.79 -11.89 12.04
C ALA A 287 -6.06 -13.38 11.77
N VAL A 288 -6.58 -14.13 12.76
CA VAL A 288 -6.87 -15.58 12.64
C VAL A 288 -8.30 -15.79 12.17
N SER A 289 -9.27 -15.01 12.68
CA SER A 289 -10.71 -15.25 12.45
C SER A 289 -11.36 -14.24 11.51
N GLY A 290 -10.71 -13.09 11.25
CA GLY A 290 -11.30 -11.98 10.47
C GLY A 290 -12.42 -11.22 11.20
N ILE A 291 -12.67 -11.51 12.48
CA ILE A 291 -13.68 -10.82 13.28
C ILE A 291 -13.15 -9.43 13.66
N GLU A 292 -13.96 -8.37 13.48
CA GLU A 292 -13.61 -7.04 13.95
C GLU A 292 -13.53 -6.99 15.47
N ARG A 293 -12.37 -6.63 16.01
CA ARG A 293 -12.17 -6.39 17.45
C ARG A 293 -12.66 -5.01 17.84
N PHE A 294 -12.32 -4.02 17.04
CA PHE A 294 -12.81 -2.64 17.21
C PHE A 294 -12.70 -1.85 15.90
N ALA A 295 -13.35 -0.69 15.88
CA ALA A 295 -13.16 0.33 14.85
C ALA A 295 -12.97 1.72 15.50
N TYR A 296 -12.31 2.63 14.77
CA TYR A 296 -12.09 4.01 15.20
C TYR A 296 -12.48 4.98 14.08
N ILE A 297 -13.25 6.01 14.44
CA ILE A 297 -13.63 7.10 13.52
C ILE A 297 -12.82 8.34 13.88
N PRO A 298 -11.86 8.75 13.04
CA PRO A 298 -11.06 9.95 13.30
C PRO A 298 -11.88 11.22 13.04
N ARG A 299 -11.55 12.29 13.76
CA ARG A 299 -12.30 13.56 13.66
C ARG A 299 -12.17 14.25 12.30
N GLY A 300 -11.11 14.00 11.55
CA GLY A 300 -10.89 14.59 10.24
C GLY A 300 -11.94 14.22 9.20
N VAL A 301 -12.68 13.10 9.38
CA VAL A 301 -13.73 12.67 8.45
C VAL A 301 -15.14 13.12 8.89
N PHE A 302 -15.30 13.74 10.06
CA PHE A 302 -16.63 14.04 10.63
C PHE A 302 -17.53 14.84 9.70
N GLY A 303 -16.99 15.86 9.03
CA GLY A 303 -17.77 16.70 8.12
C GLY A 303 -18.36 15.96 6.91
N ASN A 304 -17.76 14.80 6.56
CA ASN A 304 -18.16 14.02 5.40
C ASN A 304 -19.03 12.79 5.73
N LEU A 305 -19.09 12.35 7.00
CA LEU A 305 -19.81 11.12 7.41
C LEU A 305 -21.28 11.08 6.96
N ILE A 306 -21.94 12.23 6.94
CA ILE A 306 -23.35 12.34 6.51
C ILE A 306 -23.55 11.91 5.05
N ASN A 307 -22.51 12.03 4.20
CA ASN A 307 -22.62 11.65 2.80
C ASN A 307 -22.79 10.14 2.64
N LEU A 308 -22.31 9.33 3.60
CA LEU A 308 -22.44 7.87 3.58
C LEU A 308 -23.88 7.37 3.60
N VAL A 309 -24.81 8.13 4.20
CA VAL A 309 -26.23 7.74 4.22
C VAL A 309 -26.98 8.14 2.95
N SER A 310 -26.37 8.97 2.09
CA SER A 310 -27.02 9.50 0.90
C SER A 310 -27.32 8.41 -0.12
N PRO A 311 -28.54 8.28 -0.63
CA PRO A 311 -28.87 7.37 -1.73
C PRO A 311 -28.09 7.65 -3.03
N PHE A 312 -27.47 8.83 -3.14
CA PHE A 312 -26.67 9.25 -4.29
C PHE A 312 -25.16 9.05 -4.09
N TYR A 313 -24.76 8.47 -2.96
CA TYR A 313 -23.34 8.27 -2.62
C TYR A 313 -22.57 7.52 -3.71
N ASN A 314 -23.19 6.49 -4.31
CA ASN A 314 -22.54 5.66 -5.33
C ASN A 314 -22.06 6.46 -6.55
N SER A 315 -22.76 7.55 -6.91
CA SER A 315 -22.35 8.47 -7.98
C SER A 315 -21.48 9.65 -7.50
N ARG A 316 -21.23 9.74 -6.18
CA ARG A 316 -20.49 10.83 -5.52
C ARG A 316 -19.58 10.28 -4.44
N HIS A 317 -18.87 9.19 -4.76
CA HIS A 317 -17.95 8.54 -3.85
C HIS A 317 -16.96 9.55 -3.25
N LEU A 318 -16.69 9.40 -1.97
CA LEU A 318 -15.73 10.18 -1.20
C LEU A 318 -14.76 9.22 -0.50
N PHE A 319 -13.53 9.65 -0.34
CA PHE A 319 -12.59 8.99 0.55
C PHE A 319 -12.85 9.38 2.00
N PHE A 320 -12.52 8.48 2.93
CA PHE A 320 -12.63 8.66 4.36
C PHE A 320 -11.35 8.25 5.08
N VAL A 321 -11.28 7.05 5.64
CA VAL A 321 -10.04 6.57 6.28
C VAL A 321 -9.27 5.73 5.26
N ASP A 322 -8.54 6.42 4.40
CA ASP A 322 -7.86 5.83 3.24
C ASP A 322 -6.33 5.77 3.43
N GLY A 323 -5.84 6.27 4.57
CA GLY A 323 -4.43 6.24 4.94
C GLY A 323 -3.99 4.88 5.49
N SER A 324 -2.71 4.57 5.34
CA SER A 324 -2.13 3.31 5.84
C SER A 324 -1.73 3.44 7.30
N PRO A 325 -2.29 2.63 8.23
CA PRO A 325 -1.91 2.66 9.63
C PRO A 325 -0.49 2.11 9.84
N GLN A 326 0.21 2.64 10.83
CA GLN A 326 1.53 2.17 11.25
C GLN A 326 1.55 1.92 12.74
N VAL A 327 2.20 0.86 13.18
CA VAL A 327 2.38 0.57 14.61
C VAL A 327 3.85 0.59 14.97
N ALA A 328 4.18 1.29 16.03
CA ALA A 328 5.54 1.36 16.55
C ALA A 328 5.54 1.27 18.08
N ASP A 329 6.62 0.71 18.62
CA ASP A 329 6.81 0.63 20.07
C ASP A 329 7.44 1.93 20.59
N VAL A 330 6.78 2.56 21.54
CA VAL A 330 7.11 3.87 22.11
C VAL A 330 7.34 3.72 23.62
N GLN A 331 8.43 4.27 24.12
CA GLN A 331 8.61 4.42 25.58
C GLN A 331 7.93 5.72 26.03
N PHE A 332 6.96 5.61 26.93
CA PHE A 332 6.27 6.76 27.49
C PHE A 332 7.09 7.46 28.57
N SER A 333 6.62 8.62 29.02
CA SER A 333 7.30 9.46 29.99
C SER A 333 7.46 8.79 31.36
N ASP A 334 6.64 7.82 31.70
CA ASP A 334 6.72 6.98 32.90
C ASP A 334 7.68 5.80 32.76
N THR A 335 8.41 5.73 31.63
CA THR A 335 9.38 4.68 31.27
C THR A 335 8.76 3.34 30.87
N THR A 336 7.44 3.21 30.80
CA THR A 336 6.77 2.02 30.26
C THR A 336 6.81 2.01 28.73
N TRP A 337 6.82 0.81 28.13
CA TRP A 337 6.75 0.63 26.68
C TRP A 337 5.32 0.34 26.24
N HIS A 338 4.93 0.93 25.13
CA HIS A 338 3.62 0.78 24.52
C HIS A 338 3.75 0.55 23.02
N SER A 339 2.92 -0.33 22.45
CA SER A 339 2.73 -0.41 21.00
C SER A 339 1.64 0.59 20.63
N VAL A 340 2.00 1.62 19.87
CA VAL A 340 1.10 2.69 19.48
C VAL A 340 0.82 2.61 17.99
N LEU A 341 -0.47 2.58 17.63
CA LEU A 341 -0.93 2.73 16.25
C LEU A 341 -1.03 4.21 15.93
N PHE A 342 -0.42 4.61 14.84
CA PHE A 342 -0.56 5.93 14.22
C PHE A 342 -1.31 5.77 12.90
N GLY A 343 -2.31 6.61 12.67
CA GLY A 343 -3.11 6.59 11.45
C GLY A 343 -3.44 7.98 10.96
N ASN A 344 -3.77 8.07 9.68
CA ASN A 344 -4.26 9.26 9.00
C ASN A 344 -5.40 8.87 8.05
N GLU A 345 -6.06 9.85 7.46
CA GLU A 345 -7.21 9.62 6.60
C GLU A 345 -6.86 9.59 5.09
N GLY A 346 -5.60 9.75 4.71
CA GLY A 346 -5.24 9.81 3.28
C GLY A 346 -5.98 10.94 2.56
N ALA A 347 -6.71 10.59 1.51
CA ALA A 347 -7.52 11.54 0.75
C ALA A 347 -8.82 11.97 1.46
N GLY A 348 -9.18 11.34 2.58
CA GLY A 348 -10.49 11.52 3.21
C GLY A 348 -10.55 12.57 4.30
N GLY A 349 -9.40 13.02 4.84
CA GLY A 349 -9.37 13.98 5.94
C GLY A 349 -7.99 14.58 6.18
N ASN A 350 -7.90 15.37 7.24
CA ASN A 350 -6.71 16.15 7.56
C ASN A 350 -6.29 16.01 9.02
N SER A 351 -6.57 14.87 9.64
CA SER A 351 -6.09 14.58 10.99
C SER A 351 -5.06 13.45 11.03
N LEU A 352 -4.36 13.38 12.13
CA LEU A 352 -3.44 12.31 12.50
C LEU A 352 -3.82 11.85 13.89
N PHE A 353 -3.96 10.55 14.11
CA PHE A 353 -4.43 10.02 15.38
C PHE A 353 -3.51 8.92 15.93
N ALA A 354 -3.59 8.68 17.23
CA ALA A 354 -2.85 7.62 17.92
C ALA A 354 -3.72 6.82 18.87
N ILE A 355 -3.54 5.50 18.86
CA ILE A 355 -4.25 4.54 19.70
C ILE A 355 -3.23 3.62 20.35
N ASP A 356 -3.30 3.42 21.67
CA ASP A 356 -2.52 2.40 22.35
C ASP A 356 -3.10 1.01 22.09
N VAL A 357 -2.34 0.20 21.36
CA VAL A 357 -2.72 -1.17 20.95
C VAL A 357 -1.83 -2.22 21.60
N THR A 358 -1.22 -1.89 22.72
CA THR A 358 -0.30 -2.78 23.45
C THR A 358 -0.92 -4.11 23.78
N ASP A 359 -2.16 -4.11 24.27
CA ASP A 359 -2.95 -5.31 24.53
C ASP A 359 -4.31 -5.24 23.82
N PRO A 360 -4.42 -5.81 22.60
CA PRO A 360 -5.68 -5.78 21.86
C PRO A 360 -6.81 -6.56 22.55
N THR A 361 -6.51 -7.42 23.52
CA THR A 361 -7.53 -8.14 24.30
C THR A 361 -8.19 -7.28 25.37
N ALA A 362 -7.51 -6.24 25.83
CA ALA A 362 -8.05 -5.26 26.75
C ALA A 362 -9.05 -4.30 26.08
N LEU A 363 -8.99 -4.13 24.74
CA LEU A 363 -9.86 -3.25 23.94
C LEU A 363 -11.20 -3.94 23.61
N ASN A 364 -11.83 -4.58 24.59
CA ASN A 364 -13.01 -5.43 24.44
C ASN A 364 -14.35 -4.71 24.75
N SER A 365 -14.30 -3.40 24.95
CA SER A 365 -15.46 -2.53 25.15
C SER A 365 -15.18 -1.15 24.58
N GLU A 366 -16.21 -0.39 24.25
CA GLU A 366 -16.06 0.97 23.73
C GLU A 366 -15.40 1.91 24.75
N GLY A 367 -15.68 1.75 26.04
CA GLY A 367 -15.04 2.53 27.10
C GLY A 367 -13.55 2.24 27.23
N ALA A 368 -13.14 0.96 27.09
CA ALA A 368 -11.74 0.58 27.12
C ALA A 368 -11.02 1.09 25.85
N LEU A 369 -11.64 0.95 24.69
CA LEU A 369 -11.12 1.49 23.43
C LEU A 369 -11.01 3.02 23.48
N ALA A 370 -12.03 3.72 23.95
CA ALA A 370 -12.03 5.18 24.11
C ALA A 370 -10.85 5.65 25.00
N SER A 371 -10.59 4.91 26.07
CA SER A 371 -9.46 5.20 26.97
C SER A 371 -8.09 4.93 26.34
N ALA A 372 -8.04 4.07 25.31
CA ALA A 372 -6.81 3.77 24.58
C ALA A 372 -6.52 4.77 23.44
N VAL A 373 -7.47 5.60 23.04
CA VAL A 373 -7.25 6.70 22.10
C VAL A 373 -6.42 7.78 22.79
N LEU A 374 -5.16 7.92 22.38
CA LEU A 374 -4.22 8.83 23.02
C LEU A 374 -4.49 10.28 22.62
N TRP A 375 -4.66 10.51 21.33
CA TRP A 375 -4.89 11.83 20.76
C TRP A 375 -5.38 11.73 19.30
N ASP A 376 -6.01 12.82 18.85
CA ASP A 376 -6.39 13.05 17.45
C ASP A 376 -6.02 14.50 17.09
N PHE A 377 -4.95 14.65 16.30
CA PHE A 377 -4.27 15.91 16.00
C PHE A 377 -4.79 16.54 14.74
N VAL A 378 -5.14 17.82 14.81
CA VAL A 378 -5.50 18.68 13.66
C VAL A 378 -4.76 20.00 13.82
N ASP A 379 -4.29 20.54 12.70
CA ASP A 379 -3.67 21.87 12.62
C ASP A 379 -4.12 22.58 11.34
N VAL A 380 -4.17 23.92 11.35
CA VAL A 380 -4.60 24.74 10.21
C VAL A 380 -3.74 24.53 8.95
N ASP A 381 -2.48 24.14 9.12
CA ASP A 381 -1.56 23.86 8.02
C ASP A 381 -1.51 22.37 7.63
N MET A 382 -2.26 21.50 8.32
CA MET A 382 -2.47 20.14 7.84
C MET A 382 -3.41 20.15 6.64
N GLY A 383 -2.98 19.46 5.60
CA GLY A 383 -3.77 19.14 4.42
C GLY A 383 -4.25 17.69 4.47
N LEU A 384 -4.72 17.16 3.35
CA LEU A 384 -5.11 15.77 3.21
C LEU A 384 -3.97 14.84 3.62
N GLY A 385 -4.29 13.80 4.38
CA GLY A 385 -3.37 12.94 5.12
C GLY A 385 -2.55 11.95 4.28
N PHE A 386 -2.03 12.38 3.13
CA PHE A 386 -1.17 11.53 2.28
C PHE A 386 0.23 11.27 2.85
N ALA A 387 0.64 12.04 3.87
CA ALA A 387 1.94 11.89 4.50
C ALA A 387 1.88 10.87 5.63
N ASN A 388 2.43 9.68 5.42
CA ASN A 388 2.54 8.67 6.47
C ASN A 388 3.54 9.12 7.55
N PRO A 389 3.18 9.03 8.84
CA PRO A 389 4.06 9.43 9.92
C PRO A 389 5.17 8.40 10.15
N GLN A 390 6.33 8.84 10.60
CA GLN A 390 7.44 7.97 10.98
C GLN A 390 7.93 8.28 12.39
N LEU A 391 7.96 7.27 13.26
CA LEU A 391 8.58 7.38 14.59
C LEU A 391 10.11 7.32 14.46
N ALA A 392 10.81 8.25 15.12
CA ALA A 392 12.26 8.24 15.15
C ALA A 392 12.80 8.67 16.51
N ASN A 393 13.90 8.02 16.92
CA ASN A 393 14.68 8.40 18.08
C ASN A 393 15.82 9.32 17.65
N THR A 394 15.82 10.54 18.16
CA THR A 394 16.79 11.60 17.84
C THR A 394 17.57 12.02 19.07
N SER A 395 18.62 12.83 18.89
CA SER A 395 19.35 13.43 20.01
C SER A 395 18.51 14.38 20.88
N ALA A 396 17.38 14.88 20.34
CA ALA A 396 16.42 15.73 21.03
C ALA A 396 15.31 14.95 21.75
N GLY A 397 15.16 13.66 21.47
CA GLY A 397 14.10 12.79 21.99
C GLY A 397 13.48 11.91 20.91
N THR A 398 12.43 11.19 21.29
CA THR A 398 11.64 10.35 20.35
C THR A 398 10.43 11.14 19.86
N PHE A 399 10.30 11.28 18.55
CA PHE A 399 9.23 12.05 17.91
C PHE A 399 8.61 11.31 16.75
N LEU A 400 7.34 11.64 16.48
CA LEU A 400 6.63 11.24 15.29
C LEU A 400 6.76 12.35 14.25
N PHE A 401 7.46 12.07 13.16
CA PHE A 401 7.65 13.00 12.05
C PHE A 401 6.60 12.77 10.98
N THR A 402 6.05 13.86 10.43
CA THR A 402 5.14 13.80 9.28
C THR A 402 5.23 15.06 8.44
N GLY A 403 5.03 14.92 7.13
CA GLY A 403 4.67 16.05 6.27
C GLY A 403 3.23 16.46 6.51
N ASN A 404 2.85 17.64 6.03
CA ASN A 404 1.48 18.11 6.17
C ASN A 404 0.52 17.61 5.07
N GLY A 405 0.97 16.80 4.11
CA GLY A 405 0.16 16.38 2.98
C GLY A 405 -0.17 17.55 2.03
N TYR A 406 -1.35 17.48 1.39
CA TYR A 406 -1.72 18.39 0.29
C TYR A 406 -3.05 19.09 0.57
N ASP A 407 -3.36 20.15 -0.19
CA ASP A 407 -4.60 20.92 -0.05
C ASP A 407 -4.81 21.54 1.35
N SER A 408 -3.73 21.89 2.05
CA SER A 408 -3.83 22.69 3.28
C SER A 408 -4.28 24.12 2.96
N THR A 409 -4.87 24.81 3.95
CA THR A 409 -5.37 26.17 3.80
C THR A 409 -4.30 27.15 3.25
N ASN A 410 -3.03 26.93 3.61
CA ASN A 410 -1.91 27.79 3.19
C ASN A 410 -1.16 27.27 1.96
N GLU A 411 -1.50 26.08 1.45
CA GLU A 411 -0.89 25.43 0.28
C GLU A 411 0.65 25.44 0.30
N LYS A 412 1.24 25.17 1.49
CA LYS A 412 2.69 25.18 1.71
C LYS A 412 3.16 23.86 2.30
N PRO A 413 4.45 23.49 2.10
CA PRO A 413 5.03 22.29 2.69
C PRO A 413 5.46 22.59 4.14
N PHE A 414 4.88 21.85 5.09
CA PHE A 414 5.25 21.87 6.50
C PHE A 414 5.77 20.51 6.98
N LEU A 415 6.84 20.53 7.77
CA LEU A 415 7.28 19.37 8.52
C LEU A 415 6.86 19.53 9.99
N TYR A 416 6.28 18.46 10.55
CA TYR A 416 5.95 18.33 11.97
C TYR A 416 6.82 17.29 12.64
N ALA A 417 7.18 17.53 13.90
CA ALA A 417 7.64 16.53 14.87
C ALA A 417 6.72 16.61 16.09
N LEU A 418 5.94 15.53 16.30
CA LEU A 418 4.96 15.45 17.37
C LEU A 418 5.46 14.55 18.48
N ASN A 419 5.04 14.82 19.72
CA ASN A 419 5.21 13.88 20.81
C ASN A 419 4.32 12.64 20.57
N PRO A 420 4.86 11.42 20.47
CA PRO A 420 4.07 10.25 20.12
C PRO A 420 3.05 9.83 21.18
N GLN A 421 3.28 10.18 22.46
CA GLN A 421 2.37 9.89 23.59
C GLN A 421 1.21 10.88 23.65
N THR A 422 1.41 12.16 23.33
CA THR A 422 0.44 13.22 23.62
C THR A 422 -0.08 13.95 22.39
N GLY A 423 0.51 13.73 21.21
CA GLY A 423 0.19 14.49 19.99
C GLY A 423 0.67 15.95 20.00
N ALA A 424 1.29 16.41 21.11
CA ALA A 424 1.75 17.79 21.21
C ALA A 424 2.83 18.10 20.17
N THR A 425 2.68 19.23 19.47
CA THR A 425 3.65 19.71 18.50
C THR A 425 4.93 20.11 19.24
N PHE A 426 6.01 19.39 18.98
CA PHE A 426 7.34 19.71 19.49
C PHE A 426 8.09 20.64 18.54
N PHE A 427 7.94 20.41 17.22
CA PHE A 427 8.55 21.23 16.19
C PHE A 427 7.62 21.30 14.98
N LYS A 428 7.51 22.48 14.38
CA LYS A 428 6.78 22.75 13.14
C LYS A 428 7.57 23.76 12.34
N VAL A 429 7.77 23.52 11.04
CA VAL A 429 8.50 24.45 10.18
C VAL A 429 7.82 24.59 8.81
N ASP A 430 7.60 25.85 8.37
CA ASP A 430 7.30 26.21 6.99
C ASP A 430 8.60 26.14 6.19
N LEU A 431 8.70 25.13 5.30
CA LEU A 431 9.92 24.90 4.52
C LEU A 431 10.15 26.01 3.49
N CYS A 432 9.08 26.61 2.96
CA CYS A 432 9.18 27.74 2.05
C CYS A 432 9.64 29.02 2.76
N ALA A 433 9.26 29.21 4.01
CA ALA A 433 9.79 30.32 4.80
C ALA A 433 11.26 30.13 5.18
N ALA A 434 11.68 28.87 5.41
CA ALA A 434 13.07 28.54 5.71
C ALA A 434 13.98 28.68 4.49
N VAL A 435 13.51 28.33 3.29
CA VAL A 435 14.26 28.43 2.00
C VAL A 435 13.38 29.08 0.93
N PRO A 436 13.20 30.42 0.95
CA PRO A 436 12.25 31.11 0.06
C PRO A 436 12.53 30.93 -1.44
N THR A 437 13.78 30.70 -1.81
CA THR A 437 14.19 30.51 -3.21
C THR A 437 13.76 29.15 -3.79
N ALA A 438 13.32 28.21 -2.96
CA ALA A 438 12.92 26.89 -3.39
C ALA A 438 11.44 26.82 -3.82
N CYS A 439 10.62 27.77 -3.39
CA CYS A 439 9.17 27.74 -3.57
C CYS A 439 8.64 28.83 -4.49
N ASN A 440 7.68 28.45 -5.33
CA ASN A 440 6.79 29.37 -5.99
C ASN A 440 5.47 29.47 -5.18
N LEU A 441 5.30 30.58 -4.45
CA LEU A 441 4.15 30.78 -3.56
C LEU A 441 2.82 31.04 -4.30
N THR A 442 2.82 31.09 -5.64
CA THR A 442 1.60 31.22 -6.46
C THR A 442 1.08 29.88 -6.98
N VAL A 443 1.77 28.80 -6.65
CA VAL A 443 1.44 27.42 -7.05
C VAL A 443 1.28 26.60 -5.78
N ALA A 444 0.19 25.85 -5.69
CA ALA A 444 -0.08 24.96 -4.57
C ALA A 444 1.11 24.01 -4.29
N ASN A 445 1.38 23.77 -3.03
CA ASN A 445 2.43 22.89 -2.57
C ASN A 445 1.97 22.15 -1.31
N GLY A 446 2.75 21.18 -0.87
CA GLY A 446 2.54 20.39 0.33
C GLY A 446 3.65 19.37 0.46
N LEU A 447 3.89 18.87 1.66
CA LEU A 447 4.98 17.95 1.96
C LEU A 447 4.47 16.50 1.98
N SER A 448 5.13 15.64 1.22
CA SER A 448 4.87 14.20 1.22
C SER A 448 5.35 13.51 2.50
N SER A 449 5.24 12.18 2.54
CA SER A 449 5.80 11.36 3.61
C SER A 449 7.30 11.63 3.79
N ALA A 450 7.69 11.95 5.03
CA ALA A 450 9.08 12.16 5.39
C ALA A 450 9.73 10.83 5.82
N ILE A 451 11.00 10.64 5.48
CA ILE A 451 11.83 9.59 6.08
C ILE A 451 12.83 10.22 7.05
N VAL A 452 13.06 9.53 8.15
CA VAL A 452 14.00 9.95 9.19
C VAL A 452 15.08 8.90 9.31
N VAL A 453 16.33 9.27 9.02
CA VAL A 453 17.43 8.33 8.89
C VAL A 453 18.61 8.71 9.76
N ASN A 454 19.43 7.71 10.12
CA ASN A 454 20.71 7.90 10.76
C ASN A 454 21.81 7.84 9.69
N THR A 455 22.33 8.97 9.29
CA THR A 455 23.41 9.06 8.28
C THR A 455 24.81 8.90 8.91
N SER A 456 24.88 8.83 10.23
CA SER A 456 26.16 8.64 10.98
C SER A 456 26.60 7.17 11.05
N GLY A 457 25.79 6.25 10.54
CA GLY A 457 26.09 4.82 10.63
C GLY A 457 26.08 4.33 12.08
N GLN A 458 26.98 3.39 12.39
CA GLN A 458 27.08 2.82 13.75
C GLN A 458 27.68 3.77 14.79
N SER A 459 28.13 4.97 14.40
CA SER A 459 28.70 5.96 15.32
C SER A 459 27.65 6.65 16.20
N SER A 460 26.36 6.55 15.88
CA SER A 460 25.26 7.09 16.65
C SER A 460 24.07 6.15 16.66
N ALA A 461 23.35 6.10 17.80
CA ALA A 461 22.06 5.40 17.92
C ALA A 461 20.88 6.27 17.47
N PHE A 462 21.13 7.56 17.15
CA PHE A 462 20.09 8.55 16.89
C PHE A 462 19.98 8.85 15.40
N ALA A 463 18.77 8.99 14.94
CA ALA A 463 18.49 9.56 13.63
C ALA A 463 18.88 11.04 13.61
N ASN A 464 19.45 11.50 12.52
CA ASN A 464 20.04 12.84 12.41
C ASN A 464 19.66 13.58 11.13
N MET A 465 18.87 12.97 10.23
CA MET A 465 18.49 13.55 8.95
C MET A 465 17.06 13.21 8.59
N VAL A 466 16.33 14.19 8.04
CA VAL A 466 14.99 14.00 7.46
C VAL A 466 15.05 14.33 5.98
N TYR A 467 14.43 13.49 5.14
CA TYR A 467 14.20 13.76 3.73
C TYR A 467 12.71 13.66 3.40
N ALA A 468 12.21 14.58 2.58
CA ALA A 468 10.84 14.56 2.10
C ALA A 468 10.73 15.24 0.73
N GLY A 469 9.74 14.84 -0.08
CA GLY A 469 9.42 15.48 -1.34
C GLY A 469 8.27 16.49 -1.24
N ASP A 470 8.12 17.37 -2.25
CA ASP A 470 6.97 18.24 -2.36
C ASP A 470 6.37 18.26 -3.79
N LEU A 471 5.22 18.91 -3.97
CA LEU A 471 4.55 18.99 -5.28
C LEU A 471 5.31 19.86 -6.30
N GLN A 472 6.20 20.71 -5.85
CA GLN A 472 7.03 21.54 -6.73
C GLN A 472 8.36 20.85 -7.10
N GLY A 473 8.54 19.58 -6.74
CA GLY A 473 9.69 18.76 -7.10
C GLY A 473 10.94 19.08 -6.29
N ASN A 474 10.82 19.68 -5.12
CA ASN A 474 11.93 19.83 -4.21
C ASN A 474 12.10 18.57 -3.37
N LEU A 475 13.34 18.06 -3.29
CA LEU A 475 13.75 17.07 -2.30
C LEU A 475 14.37 17.80 -1.13
N TRP A 476 13.63 17.92 -0.07
CA TRP A 476 14.00 18.60 1.16
C TRP A 476 14.94 17.74 2.01
N ARG A 477 15.86 18.42 2.69
CA ARG A 477 16.81 17.89 3.66
C ARG A 477 16.76 18.71 4.93
N ILE A 478 16.47 18.10 6.04
CA ILE A 478 16.45 18.74 7.34
C ILE A 478 17.45 18.04 8.26
N ASP A 479 18.50 18.73 8.64
CA ASP A 479 19.51 18.25 9.59
C ASP A 479 18.98 18.39 11.02
N ILE A 480 18.69 17.26 11.64
CA ILE A 480 18.14 17.17 13.01
C ILE A 480 19.18 16.65 14.00
N SER A 481 20.46 16.71 13.66
CA SER A 481 21.56 16.25 14.53
C SER A 481 21.70 17.04 15.84
N ASN A 482 21.25 18.30 15.83
CA ASN A 482 21.29 19.16 17.01
C ASN A 482 20.19 18.75 18.02
N PRO A 483 20.52 18.59 19.34
CA PRO A 483 19.51 18.29 20.35
C PRO A 483 18.51 19.44 20.59
N ILE A 484 18.75 20.62 20.05
CA ILE A 484 17.86 21.77 20.14
C ILE A 484 17.14 21.97 18.82
N PRO A 485 15.82 21.70 18.69
CA PRO A 485 15.11 21.71 17.43
C PRO A 485 15.09 23.06 16.70
N THR A 486 15.13 24.18 17.42
CA THR A 486 15.25 25.52 16.81
C THR A 486 16.58 25.75 16.09
N SER A 487 17.54 24.85 16.25
CA SER A 487 18.83 24.83 15.55
C SER A 487 18.87 23.81 14.40
N TRP A 488 17.77 23.16 14.08
CA TRP A 488 17.68 22.26 12.93
C TRP A 488 17.79 23.07 11.64
N VAL A 489 18.50 22.51 10.65
CA VAL A 489 18.84 23.25 9.44
C VAL A 489 18.05 22.68 8.26
N VAL A 490 17.25 23.53 7.63
CA VAL A 490 16.45 23.20 6.44
C VAL A 490 17.24 23.58 5.17
N SER A 491 17.29 22.68 4.21
CA SER A 491 17.88 22.88 2.89
C SER A 491 17.17 22.05 1.82
N VAL A 492 17.47 22.30 0.55
CA VAL A 492 17.00 21.49 -0.59
C VAL A 492 18.20 20.85 -1.23
N ILE A 493 18.18 19.52 -1.43
CA ILE A 493 19.28 18.82 -2.09
C ILE A 493 19.07 18.68 -3.60
N LEU A 494 17.82 18.60 -4.07
CA LEU A 494 17.48 18.47 -5.50
C LEU A 494 16.24 19.27 -5.83
N GLN A 495 16.25 19.94 -6.98
CA GLN A 495 15.06 20.44 -7.65
C GLN A 495 14.79 19.60 -8.88
N ALA A 496 13.85 18.65 -8.77
CA ALA A 496 13.46 17.78 -9.86
C ALA A 496 12.67 18.55 -10.90
N ARG A 497 13.16 18.57 -12.13
CA ARG A 497 12.57 19.23 -13.29
C ARG A 497 12.68 18.31 -14.51
N ASP A 498 11.73 18.37 -15.43
CA ASP A 498 11.90 17.73 -16.74
C ASP A 498 12.86 18.52 -17.66
N SER A 499 13.08 18.05 -18.87
CA SER A 499 13.97 18.71 -19.83
C SER A 499 13.44 20.09 -20.33
N LEU A 500 12.17 20.37 -20.11
CA LEU A 500 11.52 21.65 -20.45
C LEU A 500 11.48 22.61 -19.25
N GLY A 501 11.95 22.18 -18.07
CA GLY A 501 11.96 22.96 -16.84
C GLY A 501 10.68 22.84 -16.01
N ASN A 502 9.72 21.98 -16.38
CA ASN A 502 8.52 21.76 -15.59
C ASN A 502 8.86 21.04 -14.28
N PRO A 503 8.23 21.42 -13.16
CA PRO A 503 8.37 20.69 -11.90
C PRO A 503 7.96 19.23 -12.05
N GLN A 504 8.71 18.33 -11.40
CA GLN A 504 8.38 16.93 -11.29
C GLN A 504 8.02 16.64 -9.83
N PRO A 505 6.72 16.56 -9.48
CA PRO A 505 6.26 16.33 -8.11
C PRO A 505 6.87 15.07 -7.48
N ILE A 506 7.22 15.15 -6.20
CA ILE A 506 7.71 14.00 -5.41
C ILE A 506 6.65 13.70 -4.35
N THR A 507 5.73 12.78 -4.64
CA THR A 507 4.58 12.47 -3.79
C THR A 507 4.76 11.20 -2.96
N SER A 508 5.70 10.35 -3.32
CA SER A 508 6.05 9.16 -2.53
C SER A 508 7.18 9.43 -1.55
N ALA A 509 7.24 8.66 -0.47
CA ALA A 509 8.35 8.74 0.48
C ALA A 509 9.68 8.46 -0.24
N PRO A 510 10.74 9.24 0.03
CA PRO A 510 12.09 8.89 -0.37
C PRO A 510 12.55 7.56 0.25
N VAL A 511 13.64 7.00 -0.27
CA VAL A 511 14.39 5.94 0.42
C VAL A 511 15.87 6.30 0.41
N ALA A 512 16.59 5.95 1.47
CA ALA A 512 17.98 6.34 1.63
C ALA A 512 18.85 5.20 2.14
N THR A 513 20.11 5.16 1.68
CA THR A 513 21.12 4.20 2.16
C THR A 513 22.51 4.83 2.16
N LEU A 514 23.40 4.28 2.95
CA LEU A 514 24.83 4.61 2.82
C LEU A 514 25.34 4.12 1.47
N ASN A 515 26.34 4.81 0.91
CA ASN A 515 26.89 4.43 -0.38
C ASN A 515 27.88 3.26 -0.25
N PRO A 516 27.50 2.01 -0.57
CA PRO A 516 28.36 0.86 -0.37
C PRO A 516 29.46 0.72 -1.44
N LYS A 517 29.26 1.32 -2.62
CA LYS A 517 30.26 1.31 -3.70
C LYS A 517 31.46 2.20 -3.35
N TYR A 518 31.21 3.24 -2.52
CA TYR A 518 32.23 4.20 -2.13
C TYR A 518 32.23 4.39 -0.61
N PRO A 519 32.52 3.33 0.19
CA PRO A 519 32.43 3.42 1.65
C PRO A 519 33.44 4.40 2.27
N GLN A 520 34.43 4.84 1.49
CA GLN A 520 35.41 5.86 1.88
C GLN A 520 34.87 7.29 1.72
N VAL A 521 33.74 7.46 1.00
CA VAL A 521 33.12 8.75 0.76
C VAL A 521 31.92 8.86 1.71
N ALA A 522 32.08 9.65 2.76
CA ALA A 522 31.00 9.90 3.71
C ALA A 522 29.81 10.58 3.02
N GLY A 523 28.61 10.07 3.26
CA GLY A 523 27.37 10.61 2.72
C GLY A 523 26.33 9.51 2.48
N THR A 524 25.15 9.94 2.06
CA THR A 524 23.96 9.11 1.90
C THR A 524 23.50 9.18 0.45
N MET A 525 23.11 8.05 -0.12
CA MET A 525 22.35 8.03 -1.37
C MET A 525 20.87 8.11 -1.04
N VAL A 526 20.18 9.08 -1.63
CA VAL A 526 18.74 9.30 -1.49
C VAL A 526 18.07 9.05 -2.83
N PHE A 527 17.01 8.25 -2.85
CA PHE A 527 16.31 7.87 -4.07
C PHE A 527 14.87 8.33 -3.99
N VAL A 528 14.38 8.89 -5.11
CA VAL A 528 13.00 9.31 -5.27
C VAL A 528 12.52 8.98 -6.67
N GLY A 529 11.25 8.63 -6.78
CA GLY A 529 10.51 8.67 -8.02
C GLY A 529 9.65 9.93 -8.08
N THR A 530 9.38 10.43 -9.27
CA THR A 530 8.54 11.60 -9.45
C THR A 530 7.21 11.25 -10.10
N GLY A 531 6.18 12.03 -9.77
CA GLY A 531 4.83 11.91 -10.27
C GLY A 531 3.80 12.26 -9.21
N GLN A 532 2.59 12.53 -9.64
CA GLN A 532 1.42 12.68 -8.79
C GLN A 532 0.20 12.03 -9.42
N LEU A 533 -0.69 11.54 -8.57
CA LEU A 533 -2.01 11.03 -8.93
C LEU A 533 -2.95 11.34 -7.76
N LEU A 534 -3.30 12.61 -7.63
CA LEU A 534 -4.09 13.16 -6.52
C LEU A 534 -5.49 13.55 -6.96
N GLY A 535 -5.71 13.70 -8.27
CA GLY A 535 -6.99 14.10 -8.83
C GLY A 535 -7.15 13.73 -10.29
N ILE A 536 -8.37 13.91 -10.79
CA ILE A 536 -8.74 13.53 -12.17
C ILE A 536 -7.89 14.25 -13.24
N ASN A 537 -7.42 15.45 -12.95
CA ASN A 537 -6.58 16.22 -13.87
C ASN A 537 -5.21 15.55 -14.10
N ASP A 538 -4.73 14.78 -13.13
CA ASP A 538 -3.45 14.08 -13.22
C ASP A 538 -3.49 12.95 -14.24
N LEU A 539 -4.67 12.40 -14.54
CA LEU A 539 -4.83 11.34 -15.54
C LEU A 539 -4.40 11.79 -16.94
N SER A 540 -4.56 13.08 -17.25
CA SER A 540 -4.20 13.67 -18.54
C SER A 540 -2.82 14.34 -18.57
N ASN A 541 -2.10 14.37 -17.45
CA ASN A 541 -0.76 14.96 -17.39
C ASN A 541 0.26 14.04 -18.07
N THR A 542 0.90 14.55 -19.12
CA THR A 542 1.88 13.82 -19.95
C THR A 542 3.32 14.31 -19.75
N HIS A 543 3.58 15.17 -18.78
CA HIS A 543 4.94 15.64 -18.48
C HIS A 543 5.83 14.45 -18.10
N THR A 544 7.06 14.46 -18.60
CA THR A 544 8.05 13.41 -18.31
C THR A 544 8.36 13.39 -16.83
N GLN A 545 8.20 12.21 -16.21
CA GLN A 545 8.62 11.97 -14.84
C GLN A 545 9.93 11.18 -14.82
N SER A 546 10.57 11.10 -13.66
CA SER A 546 11.92 10.52 -13.56
C SER A 546 12.13 9.76 -12.25
N ILE A 547 13.13 8.88 -12.27
CA ILE A 547 13.70 8.27 -11.06
C ILE A 547 15.06 8.92 -10.83
N TYR A 548 15.32 9.36 -9.61
CA TYR A 548 16.57 10.01 -9.20
C TYR A 548 17.28 9.22 -8.11
N GLY A 549 18.59 9.08 -8.21
CA GLY A 549 19.48 8.66 -7.15
C GLY A 549 20.50 9.76 -6.87
N VAL A 550 20.38 10.43 -5.74
CA VAL A 550 21.15 11.65 -5.39
C VAL A 550 22.07 11.36 -4.23
N PHE A 551 23.33 11.75 -4.36
CA PHE A 551 24.29 11.68 -3.25
C PHE A 551 24.16 12.93 -2.38
N ASP A 552 23.96 12.77 -1.07
CA ASP A 552 23.97 13.81 -0.07
C ASP A 552 25.23 13.71 0.80
N PRO A 553 26.21 14.61 0.67
CA PRO A 553 27.37 14.66 1.56
C PRO A 553 26.96 15.17 2.95
N PRO A 554 27.72 14.89 4.03
CA PRO A 554 27.38 15.31 5.37
C PRO A 554 27.09 16.82 5.53
N ALA A 555 27.81 17.65 4.78
CA ALA A 555 27.62 19.10 4.79
C ALA A 555 26.44 19.59 3.93
N GLY A 556 25.78 18.70 3.16
CA GLY A 556 24.81 19.10 2.14
C GLY A 556 25.44 19.86 0.98
N TYR A 557 24.59 20.58 0.23
CA TYR A 557 24.99 21.43 -0.90
C TYR A 557 24.62 22.89 -0.63
N ALA A 558 25.45 23.81 -1.08
CA ALA A 558 25.19 25.24 -0.95
C ALA A 558 24.04 25.71 -1.84
N THR A 559 23.82 25.02 -2.96
CA THR A 559 22.71 25.24 -3.89
C THR A 559 22.08 23.91 -4.25
N PRO A 560 20.75 23.85 -4.47
CA PRO A 560 20.10 22.60 -4.88
C PRO A 560 20.71 22.05 -6.17
N LEU A 561 20.83 20.72 -6.23
CA LEU A 561 21.23 20.03 -7.44
C LEU A 561 20.14 20.12 -8.51
N THR A 562 20.58 20.06 -9.75
CA THR A 562 19.75 20.00 -10.95
C THR A 562 20.15 18.79 -11.81
N ARG A 563 19.46 18.55 -12.91
CA ARG A 563 19.80 17.46 -13.84
C ARG A 563 21.23 17.56 -14.39
N SER A 564 21.77 18.78 -14.52
CA SER A 564 23.14 19.02 -15.02
C SER A 564 24.24 18.51 -14.08
N ASP A 565 23.91 18.30 -12.79
CA ASP A 565 24.84 17.78 -11.78
C ASP A 565 24.86 16.23 -11.74
N LEU A 566 23.92 15.58 -12.45
CA LEU A 566 23.64 14.16 -12.40
C LEU A 566 23.96 13.49 -13.75
N VAL A 567 24.26 12.19 -13.70
CA VAL A 567 24.46 11.38 -14.89
C VAL A 567 23.11 10.84 -15.38
N GLN A 568 22.75 11.12 -16.63
CA GLN A 568 21.57 10.56 -17.25
C GLN A 568 21.81 9.11 -17.68
N GLN A 569 20.85 8.24 -17.37
CA GLN A 569 20.74 6.91 -17.95
C GLN A 569 19.50 6.90 -18.87
N LEU A 570 19.61 6.39 -20.07
CA LEU A 570 18.55 6.42 -21.09
C LEU A 570 17.86 5.07 -21.18
N LEU A 571 16.52 5.09 -21.07
CA LEU A 571 15.67 3.89 -21.26
C LEU A 571 15.51 3.56 -22.75
N SER A 572 15.37 2.26 -23.01
CA SER A 572 14.96 1.71 -24.31
C SER A 572 14.09 0.48 -24.09
N SER A 573 13.16 0.23 -24.99
CA SER A 573 12.32 -0.97 -24.95
C SER A 573 13.05 -2.20 -25.50
N GLY A 574 12.68 -3.39 -25.00
CA GLY A 574 13.15 -4.69 -25.50
C GLY A 574 12.11 -5.76 -25.24
N THR A 575 12.39 -6.99 -25.67
CA THR A 575 11.53 -8.15 -25.37
C THR A 575 12.39 -9.36 -24.99
N VAL A 576 11.86 -10.22 -24.11
CA VAL A 576 12.47 -11.49 -23.72
C VAL A 576 11.44 -12.62 -23.78
N GLY A 577 11.90 -13.86 -23.87
CA GLY A 577 11.04 -15.05 -23.79
C GLY A 577 10.16 -15.35 -25.02
N THR A 578 9.38 -16.43 -24.90
CA THR A 578 8.38 -16.86 -25.89
C THR A 578 7.19 -17.46 -25.12
N PRO A 579 6.02 -16.79 -25.11
CA PRO A 579 5.67 -15.54 -25.79
C PRO A 579 6.52 -14.35 -25.35
N PRO A 580 6.68 -13.30 -26.18
CA PRO A 580 7.54 -12.16 -25.84
C PRO A 580 6.95 -11.35 -24.69
N VAL A 581 7.78 -11.06 -23.69
CA VAL A 581 7.48 -10.17 -22.56
C VAL A 581 8.22 -8.84 -22.77
N ASN A 582 7.52 -7.72 -22.64
CA ASN A 582 8.13 -6.40 -22.76
C ASN A 582 9.02 -6.09 -21.56
N VAL A 583 10.21 -5.60 -21.84
CA VAL A 583 11.19 -5.21 -20.82
C VAL A 583 11.80 -3.84 -21.14
N ALA A 584 12.26 -3.18 -20.09
CA ALA A 584 13.06 -1.95 -20.19
C ALA A 584 14.55 -2.31 -20.17
N THR A 585 15.32 -1.73 -21.06
CA THR A 585 16.79 -1.72 -21.01
C THR A 585 17.28 -0.30 -20.75
N VAL A 586 18.55 -0.15 -20.34
CA VAL A 586 19.07 1.16 -19.95
C VAL A 586 20.56 1.27 -20.35
N THR A 587 21.02 2.50 -20.59
CA THR A 587 22.47 2.77 -20.77
C THR A 587 23.25 2.49 -19.48
N SER A 588 24.55 2.32 -19.60
CA SER A 588 25.47 2.14 -18.46
C SER A 588 26.51 3.25 -18.43
N ASN A 589 26.04 4.51 -18.40
CA ASN A 589 26.90 5.68 -18.29
C ASN A 589 27.60 5.68 -16.93
N ALA A 590 28.91 5.96 -16.91
CA ALA A 590 29.70 5.86 -15.71
C ALA A 590 29.30 6.92 -14.67
N VAL A 591 29.00 6.48 -13.46
CA VAL A 591 28.75 7.34 -12.30
C VAL A 591 29.91 7.21 -11.32
N SER A 592 30.53 8.31 -10.96
CA SER A 592 31.67 8.38 -10.03
C SER A 592 31.38 9.41 -8.93
N ILE A 593 31.02 8.94 -7.73
CA ILE A 593 30.81 9.76 -6.54
C ILE A 593 32.17 10.07 -5.91
N PRO A 594 32.49 11.29 -5.47
CA PRO A 594 31.62 12.48 -5.43
C PRO A 594 31.70 13.40 -6.66
N SER A 595 32.44 13.01 -7.71
CA SER A 595 32.60 13.86 -8.91
C SER A 595 31.27 14.11 -9.61
N ASN A 596 30.49 13.04 -9.83
CA ASN A 596 29.06 13.15 -10.13
C ASN A 596 28.29 13.18 -8.81
N LYS A 597 27.13 13.87 -8.80
CA LYS A 597 26.28 14.01 -7.61
C LYS A 597 25.18 12.95 -7.57
N GLY A 598 25.18 12.00 -8.49
CA GLY A 598 24.18 10.97 -8.63
C GLY A 598 23.82 10.70 -10.08
N TRP A 599 22.63 10.16 -10.28
CA TRP A 599 22.10 9.78 -11.57
C TRP A 599 20.58 10.02 -11.66
N TYR A 600 20.05 10.03 -12.88
CA TYR A 600 18.61 10.03 -13.12
C TYR A 600 18.24 9.21 -14.35
N ILE A 601 16.97 8.77 -14.38
CA ILE A 601 16.35 8.02 -15.47
C ILE A 601 15.03 8.72 -15.79
N ASP A 602 14.84 9.17 -17.02
CA ASP A 602 13.55 9.67 -17.48
C ASP A 602 12.66 8.49 -17.89
N LEU A 603 11.41 8.49 -17.42
CA LEU A 603 10.39 7.50 -17.76
C LEU A 603 9.81 7.85 -19.13
N THR A 604 10.42 7.31 -20.18
CA THR A 604 10.13 7.66 -21.58
C THR A 604 9.52 6.52 -22.38
N LEU A 605 9.34 5.35 -21.77
CA LEU A 605 8.73 4.20 -22.48
C LEU A 605 7.26 4.43 -22.74
N ASN A 606 6.55 5.03 -21.79
CA ASN A 606 5.15 5.35 -21.91
C ASN A 606 4.91 6.83 -21.57
N THR A 607 4.14 7.52 -22.42
CA THR A 607 3.80 8.92 -22.18
C THR A 607 2.98 9.07 -20.89
N GLY A 608 3.44 9.92 -19.96
CA GLY A 608 2.77 10.14 -18.67
C GLY A 608 3.04 9.07 -17.62
N GLU A 609 3.96 8.14 -17.88
CA GLU A 609 4.46 7.18 -16.88
C GLU A 609 5.07 7.91 -15.68
N ARG A 610 4.77 7.46 -14.47
CA ARG A 610 5.14 8.12 -13.21
C ARG A 610 5.32 7.17 -12.06
N VAL A 611 5.99 7.63 -11.01
CA VAL A 611 6.17 6.89 -9.75
C VAL A 611 5.32 7.56 -8.67
N ILE A 612 4.40 6.81 -8.08
CA ILE A 612 3.52 7.26 -6.99
C ILE A 612 3.69 6.42 -5.72
N ASN A 613 4.39 5.30 -5.82
CA ASN A 613 4.69 4.42 -4.70
C ASN A 613 6.13 4.62 -4.21
N PRO A 614 6.40 4.45 -2.91
CA PRO A 614 7.76 4.52 -2.39
C PRO A 614 8.67 3.48 -3.06
N PRO A 615 9.90 3.86 -3.45
CA PRO A 615 10.92 2.90 -3.83
C PRO A 615 11.31 1.97 -2.67
N VAL A 616 11.84 0.78 -2.98
CA VAL A 616 12.35 -0.16 -1.98
C VAL A 616 13.80 -0.51 -2.32
N ILE A 617 14.68 -0.56 -1.30
CA ILE A 617 16.06 -1.04 -1.48
C ILE A 617 16.19 -2.44 -0.88
N LYS A 618 16.67 -3.38 -1.69
CA LYS A 618 17.04 -4.72 -1.22
C LYS A 618 18.31 -5.21 -1.89
N ASN A 619 19.29 -5.61 -1.08
CA ASN A 619 20.54 -6.22 -1.56
C ASN A 619 21.28 -5.40 -2.64
N GLY A 620 21.29 -4.08 -2.54
CA GLY A 620 21.93 -3.22 -3.54
C GLY A 620 21.10 -2.94 -4.78
N THR A 621 19.87 -3.45 -4.82
CA THR A 621 18.89 -3.18 -5.87
C THR A 621 17.87 -2.17 -5.36
N LEU A 622 17.69 -1.10 -6.09
CA LEU A 622 16.56 -0.19 -5.93
C LEU A 622 15.41 -0.72 -6.79
N ILE A 623 14.30 -1.04 -6.15
CA ILE A 623 13.09 -1.52 -6.82
C ILE A 623 12.09 -0.37 -6.87
N VAL A 624 11.63 -0.05 -8.07
CA VAL A 624 10.68 1.05 -8.31
C VAL A 624 9.52 0.53 -9.14
N THR A 625 8.31 0.77 -8.69
CA THR A 625 7.10 0.49 -9.48
C THR A 625 6.61 1.80 -10.08
N SER A 626 6.48 1.85 -11.40
CA SER A 626 5.86 2.96 -12.11
C SER A 626 4.47 2.61 -12.60
N THR A 627 3.71 3.61 -12.92
CA THR A 627 2.39 3.46 -13.52
C THR A 627 2.15 4.54 -14.57
N GLN A 628 1.46 4.17 -15.66
CA GLN A 628 0.91 5.12 -16.62
C GLN A 628 -0.59 5.21 -16.36
N PRO A 629 -1.15 6.35 -15.93
CA PRO A 629 -2.58 6.49 -15.80
C PRO A 629 -3.28 6.41 -17.16
N SER A 630 -4.45 5.80 -17.20
CA SER A 630 -5.32 5.90 -18.37
C SER A 630 -6.12 7.20 -18.33
N PRO A 631 -6.17 7.99 -19.39
CA PRO A 631 -7.04 9.16 -19.46
C PRO A 631 -8.53 8.79 -19.50
N ASN A 632 -8.86 7.53 -19.76
CA ASN A 632 -10.22 7.02 -19.70
C ASN A 632 -10.50 6.50 -18.28
N THR A 633 -11.35 7.21 -17.55
CA THR A 633 -11.75 6.86 -16.18
C THR A 633 -12.49 5.51 -16.07
N CYS A 634 -13.00 4.98 -17.19
CA CYS A 634 -13.65 3.68 -17.26
C CYS A 634 -12.69 2.54 -17.65
N ALA A 635 -11.42 2.85 -17.97
CA ALA A 635 -10.41 1.84 -18.26
C ALA A 635 -9.62 1.46 -16.99
N GLN A 636 -9.22 0.20 -16.90
CA GLN A 636 -8.46 -0.35 -15.76
C GLN A 636 -7.00 0.15 -15.70
N GLY A 637 -6.75 1.45 -15.83
CA GLY A 637 -5.40 2.03 -15.80
C GLY A 637 -4.63 1.82 -17.11
N GLY A 638 -3.39 2.29 -17.14
CA GLY A 638 -2.45 2.11 -18.22
C GLY A 638 -1.41 1.03 -17.91
N VAL A 639 -0.28 1.08 -18.60
CA VAL A 639 0.82 0.13 -18.41
C VAL A 639 1.64 0.48 -17.16
N SER A 640 2.07 -0.53 -16.42
CA SER A 640 2.97 -0.40 -15.26
C SER A 640 4.25 -1.20 -15.47
N TYR A 641 5.35 -0.72 -14.91
CA TYR A 641 6.66 -1.38 -14.92
C TYR A 641 7.19 -1.60 -13.50
N ALA A 642 7.91 -2.71 -13.30
CA ALA A 642 8.80 -2.90 -12.17
C ALA A 642 10.25 -2.73 -12.65
N TYR A 643 10.97 -1.78 -12.06
CA TYR A 643 12.37 -1.50 -12.35
C TYR A 643 13.27 -2.03 -11.23
N PHE A 644 14.38 -2.68 -11.60
CA PHE A 644 15.39 -3.28 -10.72
C PHE A 644 16.75 -2.61 -10.98
N ILE A 645 16.96 -1.51 -10.33
CA ILE A 645 18.04 -0.58 -10.63
C ILE A 645 19.23 -0.84 -9.72
N ASN A 646 20.42 -0.90 -10.28
CA ASN A 646 21.65 -0.80 -9.48
C ASN A 646 21.69 0.59 -8.83
N PHE A 647 21.42 0.65 -7.54
CA PHE A 647 21.24 1.93 -6.84
C PHE A 647 22.49 2.84 -6.89
N ALA A 648 23.71 2.28 -7.06
CA ALA A 648 24.93 3.07 -7.12
C ALA A 648 25.15 3.78 -8.48
N THR A 649 24.52 3.28 -9.56
CA THR A 649 24.81 3.75 -10.93
C THR A 649 23.59 4.14 -11.75
N GLY A 650 22.38 3.77 -11.30
CA GLY A 650 21.18 3.96 -12.10
C GLY A 650 21.07 3.05 -13.32
N SER A 651 21.99 2.08 -13.48
CA SER A 651 22.03 1.16 -14.61
C SER A 651 21.54 -0.23 -14.24
N SER A 652 21.44 -1.13 -15.23
CA SER A 652 21.27 -2.56 -14.98
C SER A 652 22.52 -3.16 -14.30
N PHE A 653 22.35 -4.34 -13.74
CA PHE A 653 23.45 -5.17 -13.28
C PHE A 653 24.15 -5.89 -14.46
N THR A 654 25.25 -6.56 -14.17
CA THR A 654 25.95 -7.37 -15.17
C THR A 654 25.30 -8.74 -15.40
N THR A 655 24.43 -9.16 -14.49
CA THR A 655 23.65 -10.40 -14.54
C THR A 655 22.19 -10.11 -14.27
N PRO A 656 21.24 -10.89 -14.81
CA PRO A 656 19.81 -10.73 -14.51
C PRO A 656 19.55 -10.80 -13.00
N GLN A 657 18.69 -9.91 -12.51
CA GLN A 657 18.31 -9.83 -11.09
C GLN A 657 16.92 -10.38 -10.83
N PHE A 658 16.16 -10.62 -11.86
CA PHE A 658 14.79 -11.10 -11.81
C PHE A 658 14.48 -11.99 -13.02
N ASP A 659 13.48 -12.84 -12.87
CA ASP A 659 12.90 -13.64 -13.93
C ASP A 659 12.08 -12.74 -14.86
N ALA A 660 12.69 -12.34 -15.96
CA ALA A 660 12.08 -11.37 -16.87
C ALA A 660 11.05 -12.04 -17.80
N ASN A 661 11.27 -13.30 -18.18
CA ASN A 661 10.39 -14.06 -19.09
C ASN A 661 9.23 -14.78 -18.37
N GLY A 662 9.28 -14.90 -17.02
CA GLY A 662 8.23 -15.51 -16.20
C GLY A 662 8.25 -17.03 -16.18
N ASP A 663 9.38 -17.68 -16.49
CA ASP A 663 9.52 -19.15 -16.52
C ASP A 663 9.85 -19.77 -15.14
N GLY A 664 10.02 -18.93 -14.11
CA GLY A 664 10.36 -19.33 -12.75
C GLY A 664 11.85 -19.47 -12.48
N ALA A 665 12.71 -19.24 -13.48
CA ALA A 665 14.17 -19.32 -13.36
C ALA A 665 14.84 -18.00 -13.77
N ILE A 666 15.96 -17.66 -13.14
CA ILE A 666 16.76 -16.49 -13.54
C ILE A 666 17.98 -17.00 -14.31
N THR A 667 17.98 -16.79 -15.62
CA THR A 667 19.04 -17.28 -16.52
C THR A 667 19.50 -16.19 -17.48
N VAL A 668 20.77 -16.22 -17.90
CA VAL A 668 21.26 -15.29 -18.92
C VAL A 668 20.56 -15.55 -20.27
N ALA A 669 20.26 -16.81 -20.60
CA ALA A 669 19.65 -17.15 -21.86
C ALA A 669 18.16 -16.75 -21.95
N GLY A 670 17.41 -16.85 -20.81
CA GLY A 670 15.98 -16.56 -20.74
C GLY A 670 15.67 -15.09 -20.46
N ASP A 671 16.51 -14.44 -19.66
CA ASP A 671 16.20 -13.14 -19.05
C ASP A 671 17.07 -11.99 -19.58
N THR A 672 17.63 -12.13 -20.79
CA THR A 672 18.38 -11.05 -21.45
C THR A 672 17.85 -10.77 -22.86
N VAL A 673 18.02 -9.52 -23.29
CA VAL A 673 17.53 -9.06 -24.61
C VAL A 673 18.57 -9.35 -25.70
N GLY A 674 18.14 -10.01 -26.75
CA GLY A 674 18.91 -10.24 -27.98
C GLY A 674 20.13 -11.14 -27.80
N SER A 675 20.88 -11.30 -28.89
CA SER A 675 22.11 -12.15 -28.91
C SER A 675 23.29 -11.55 -28.18
N THR A 676 23.23 -10.28 -27.82
CA THR A 676 24.26 -9.57 -27.02
C THR A 676 24.02 -9.68 -25.53
N HIS A 677 22.95 -10.36 -25.10
CA HIS A 677 22.60 -10.60 -23.73
C HIS A 677 22.53 -9.33 -22.86
N ILE A 678 21.80 -8.30 -23.35
CA ILE A 678 21.59 -7.08 -22.57
C ILE A 678 20.68 -7.41 -21.39
N VAL A 679 21.15 -7.14 -20.17
CA VAL A 679 20.40 -7.35 -18.94
C VAL A 679 19.31 -6.29 -18.82
N PRO A 680 18.02 -6.67 -18.71
CA PRO A 680 16.93 -5.71 -18.53
C PRO A 680 17.07 -4.95 -17.21
N LEU A 681 16.63 -3.69 -17.22
CA LEU A 681 16.43 -2.88 -16.03
C LEU A 681 15.09 -3.14 -15.37
N GLY A 682 14.08 -3.47 -16.17
CA GLY A 682 12.71 -3.65 -15.67
C GLY A 682 11.85 -4.49 -16.59
N VAL A 683 10.67 -4.87 -16.09
CA VAL A 683 9.69 -5.68 -16.80
C VAL A 683 8.32 -5.02 -16.73
N GLU A 684 7.57 -5.12 -17.81
CA GLU A 684 6.17 -4.72 -17.86
C GLU A 684 5.33 -5.68 -17.01
N LEU A 685 4.53 -5.11 -16.11
CA LEU A 685 3.63 -5.86 -15.24
C LEU A 685 2.25 -6.08 -15.87
N GLY A 686 1.97 -5.42 -16.99
CA GLY A 686 0.68 -5.42 -17.67
C GLY A 686 -0.12 -4.13 -17.45
N THR A 687 -1.40 -4.18 -17.82
CA THR A 687 -2.32 -3.03 -17.67
C THR A 687 -2.87 -2.97 -16.24
N GLY A 688 -2.94 -1.76 -15.66
CA GLY A 688 -3.50 -1.49 -14.34
C GLY A 688 -2.56 -0.74 -13.41
N PHE A 689 -3.08 -0.35 -12.24
CA PHE A 689 -2.29 0.24 -11.16
C PHE A 689 -1.75 -0.87 -10.26
N TYR A 690 -0.47 -0.80 -9.93
CA TYR A 690 0.16 -1.71 -8.98
C TYR A 690 0.53 -0.92 -7.71
N ALA A 691 0.10 -1.41 -6.56
CA ALA A 691 0.25 -0.75 -5.25
C ALA A 691 1.68 -0.79 -4.67
N GLY A 692 2.68 -1.11 -5.49
CA GLY A 692 4.06 -1.30 -5.04
C GLY A 692 4.46 -2.77 -5.00
N VAL A 693 5.65 -3.05 -4.48
CA VAL A 693 6.19 -4.42 -4.38
C VAL A 693 6.22 -4.87 -2.94
N THR A 694 5.64 -6.04 -2.66
CA THR A 694 5.88 -6.78 -1.42
C THR A 694 6.96 -7.82 -1.69
N LEU A 695 8.08 -7.72 -0.97
CA LEU A 695 9.22 -8.62 -1.12
C LEU A 695 9.14 -9.74 -0.09
N GLU A 696 9.21 -10.97 -0.55
CA GLU A 696 9.11 -12.15 0.28
C GLU A 696 10.34 -13.04 0.16
N HIS A 697 10.69 -13.68 1.26
CA HIS A 697 11.83 -14.59 1.36
C HIS A 697 11.33 -16.04 1.31
N THR A 698 11.50 -16.70 0.18
CA THR A 698 11.26 -18.15 0.12
C THR A 698 12.52 -18.89 0.55
N GLY A 699 12.70 -19.08 1.85
CA GLY A 699 13.80 -19.86 2.37
C GLY A 699 13.63 -20.12 3.86
N VAL A 700 13.46 -21.38 4.22
CA VAL A 700 13.58 -21.82 5.62
C VAL A 700 15.01 -21.49 6.06
N PRO A 701 15.23 -20.72 7.14
CA PRO A 701 16.53 -20.71 7.77
C PRO A 701 16.74 -22.11 8.34
N VAL A 702 17.56 -22.91 7.68
CA VAL A 702 18.09 -24.11 8.30
C VAL A 702 18.99 -23.61 9.43
N LEU A 703 18.46 -23.51 10.62
CA LEU A 703 19.23 -23.45 11.84
C LEU A 703 19.92 -24.80 12.00
N LEU A 704 21.03 -24.97 11.28
CA LEU A 704 21.98 -26.02 11.66
C LEU A 704 22.59 -25.57 13.00
N PRO A 705 22.56 -26.44 14.01
CA PRO A 705 23.30 -26.17 15.23
C PRO A 705 24.76 -25.92 14.84
N PRO A 706 25.46 -24.96 15.47
CA PRO A 706 26.84 -24.68 15.13
C PRO A 706 27.68 -25.95 15.34
N CYS A 707 28.14 -26.51 14.23
CA CYS A 707 29.15 -27.55 14.29
C CYS A 707 30.47 -26.90 14.70
N VAL A 708 30.92 -27.17 15.93
CA VAL A 708 32.17 -26.65 16.49
C VAL A 708 33.14 -27.80 16.63
N GLY A 709 34.09 -27.93 15.67
CA GLY A 709 35.16 -28.92 15.76
C GLY A 709 35.92 -29.10 14.44
N PRO A 710 37.16 -29.60 14.49
CA PRO A 710 38.02 -29.75 13.30
C PRO A 710 37.57 -30.84 12.32
N SER A 711 36.49 -31.55 12.60
CA SER A 711 35.89 -32.59 11.76
C SER A 711 34.56 -32.20 11.09
N CYS A 712 34.20 -30.91 11.12
CA CYS A 712 33.02 -30.46 10.44
C CYS A 712 33.22 -30.49 8.92
N PRO A 713 32.33 -31.14 8.14
CA PRO A 713 32.37 -31.06 6.69
C PRO A 713 32.14 -29.62 6.22
N PRO A 714 32.76 -29.17 5.15
CA PRO A 714 32.45 -27.87 4.57
C PRO A 714 30.94 -27.85 4.21
N PRO A 715 30.24 -26.74 4.46
CA PRO A 715 28.83 -26.64 4.08
C PRO A 715 28.72 -26.89 2.56
N PRO A 716 27.69 -27.62 2.12
CA PRO A 716 27.44 -27.77 0.70
C PRO A 716 27.26 -26.38 0.07
N PRO A 717 27.66 -26.18 -1.20
CA PRO A 717 27.43 -24.92 -1.88
C PRO A 717 25.91 -24.68 -1.88
N SER A 718 25.47 -23.73 -1.06
CA SER A 718 24.08 -23.33 -1.00
C SER A 718 23.76 -22.57 -2.29
N THR A 719 22.92 -23.13 -3.14
CA THR A 719 22.13 -22.33 -4.07
C THR A 719 21.39 -21.28 -3.22
N PRO A 720 21.59 -19.98 -3.48
CA PRO A 720 20.87 -18.98 -2.72
C PRO A 720 19.36 -19.21 -2.89
N PRO A 721 18.57 -19.14 -1.81
CA PRO A 721 17.13 -19.26 -1.93
C PRO A 721 16.62 -18.14 -2.84
N ALA A 722 15.78 -18.50 -3.81
CA ALA A 722 15.10 -17.53 -4.65
C ALA A 722 14.14 -16.71 -3.77
N ASN A 723 14.12 -15.38 -3.95
CA ASN A 723 13.09 -14.53 -3.38
C ASN A 723 11.98 -14.37 -4.42
N LEU A 724 10.74 -14.27 -3.97
CA LEU A 724 9.61 -13.91 -4.80
C LEU A 724 9.21 -12.46 -4.51
N GLY A 725 9.10 -11.64 -5.55
CA GLY A 725 8.45 -10.36 -5.50
C GLY A 725 7.03 -10.52 -6.03
N TYR A 726 6.04 -10.01 -5.31
CA TYR A 726 4.64 -10.01 -5.73
C TYR A 726 4.24 -8.59 -6.11
N TRP A 727 3.71 -8.46 -7.32
CA TRP A 727 3.08 -7.25 -7.80
C TRP A 727 1.60 -7.51 -7.95
N CYS A 728 0.80 -6.87 -7.11
CA CYS A 728 -0.65 -6.99 -7.15
C CYS A 728 -1.24 -5.84 -7.95
N GLN A 729 -2.04 -6.17 -8.95
CA GLN A 729 -2.69 -5.21 -9.82
C GLN A 729 -3.95 -4.65 -9.14
N ALA A 730 -4.05 -3.32 -9.04
CA ALA A 730 -5.31 -2.68 -8.70
C ALA A 730 -6.27 -2.87 -9.87
N GLY A 731 -7.38 -3.58 -9.65
CA GLY A 731 -8.36 -3.91 -10.69
C GLY A 731 -8.38 -5.37 -11.14
N ASN A 732 -7.46 -6.21 -10.65
CA ASN A 732 -7.48 -7.64 -10.95
C ASN A 732 -7.10 -8.44 -9.70
N ALA A 733 -7.77 -9.55 -9.42
CA ALA A 733 -7.50 -10.39 -8.25
C ALA A 733 -6.16 -11.17 -8.33
N THR A 734 -5.34 -10.90 -9.34
CA THR A 734 -4.09 -11.62 -9.56
C THR A 734 -2.87 -10.82 -9.15
N CYS A 735 -2.06 -11.39 -8.24
CA CYS A 735 -0.70 -10.93 -8.01
C CYS A 735 0.23 -11.69 -8.97
N THR A 736 1.10 -10.97 -9.68
CA THR A 736 2.11 -11.59 -10.53
C THR A 736 3.36 -11.86 -9.71
N PRO A 737 3.69 -13.13 -9.41
CA PRO A 737 4.97 -13.46 -8.77
C PRO A 737 6.11 -13.36 -9.78
N ARG A 738 7.25 -12.85 -9.35
CA ARG A 738 8.52 -12.89 -10.10
C ARG A 738 9.64 -13.33 -9.18
N THR A 739 10.43 -14.26 -9.64
CA THR A 739 11.62 -14.69 -8.92
C THR A 739 12.67 -13.58 -8.95
N ILE A 740 13.24 -13.26 -7.79
CA ILE A 740 14.28 -12.25 -7.61
C ILE A 740 15.50 -12.95 -7.00
N LEU A 741 16.72 -12.54 -7.38
CA LEU A 741 17.94 -13.10 -6.78
C LEU A 741 17.93 -12.89 -5.25
N GLY A 742 18.07 -13.98 -4.53
CA GLY A 742 18.25 -13.98 -3.09
C GLY A 742 19.60 -13.38 -2.67
N PRO A 743 19.78 -13.00 -1.39
CA PRO A 743 21.02 -12.46 -0.92
C PRO A 743 22.14 -13.50 -1.01
N ASN A 744 23.24 -13.14 -1.66
CA ASN A 744 24.51 -13.76 -1.34
C ASN A 744 24.81 -13.44 0.12
N THR A 745 24.92 -14.45 0.96
CA THR A 745 25.20 -14.34 2.39
C THR A 745 26.53 -13.64 2.66
N ARG A 746 26.54 -12.32 2.58
CA ARG A 746 27.46 -11.46 3.31
C ARG A 746 26.60 -10.52 4.14
N ARG A 747 26.74 -10.68 5.44
CA ARG A 747 26.17 -9.80 6.47
C ARG A 747 26.56 -8.36 6.12
N ILE A 748 25.68 -7.66 5.41
CA ILE A 748 25.77 -6.24 5.18
C ILE A 748 24.80 -5.62 6.16
N SER A 749 25.34 -4.94 7.15
CA SER A 749 24.81 -4.03 8.16
C SER A 749 23.31 -4.03 8.47
N TRP A 750 22.99 -3.93 9.73
CA TRP A 750 21.70 -3.78 10.45
C TRP A 750 20.72 -2.71 9.93
N TRP A 751 21.01 -2.07 8.81
CA TRP A 751 20.24 -0.95 8.25
C TRP A 751 19.11 -1.38 7.32
N GLU A 752 19.19 -2.56 6.75
CA GLU A 752 18.19 -3.09 5.80
C GLU A 752 16.94 -3.68 6.48
N VAL A 753 16.92 -3.71 7.82
CA VAL A 753 15.85 -4.35 8.62
C VAL A 753 14.88 -3.32 9.21
N ARG A 754 15.01 -2.05 8.90
CA ARG A 754 14.14 -0.99 9.43
C ARG A 754 13.44 -0.24 8.29
N GLN A 755 12.57 -0.94 7.63
CA GLN A 755 11.41 -0.36 6.96
C GLN A 755 10.21 -1.22 7.25
#